data_5f65f571738920aa095d0b6b52f88628
#
_entry.id   5f65f571738920aa095d0b6b52f88628
#
_cell.length_a   1.000
_cell.length_b   1.000
_cell.length_c   1.000
_cell.angle_alpha   90.00
_cell.angle_beta   90.00
_cell.angle_gamma   90.00
#
_symmetry.space_group_name_H-M   'P 1'
#
loop_
_entity.id
_entity.type
_entity.pdbx_description
1 polymer ?
#
loop_
_entity_poly.entity_id
_entity_poly.type
_entity_poly.pdbx_seq_one_letter_code
_entity_poly.pdbx_strand_id
1 'polypeptide(L)'
;MARLAVAALVLPAVFGVARPVHAQGRPGMAPLRLPAAPLADSLRTLGLATHTTIIFAPQTVAGRRAPAMVLVGDVAAIARRLVAGSGLVVRRSGLRSLLILPAPPPRAPAPEAPPPVLAAGDIMVTALRRPTLLADTPISMVALRGEDLGHDRATTLAGLARLAPSLTVASAGTGFNRLSMRGAYAAGEATVALYFGNVPVAGPGGSTSDPGMMTPDLVLADVERVEVLRGPQGTLYGTSSLAGTVRVLFRGAQLDQRSLALDSAATLTQHGAAGASTTAVVNLPLAAGTVALRAVGWREYQGGVIDMPRLGRRNSDDQLREGGRLALRWQIAPDWRADLAGVWQRSRIGNSHSTIGGGAPDQTAAQVIVPFFDTFAMASLDLHGRLGSGGVSLDATAAQSWWRPHRFWDFTQSQLNHLDDATACAALASLATGNCSATQMARYNRLLLASSPTLVDQPLAVDVSSGEVRLSAEGRMTWTAGLFASRRSDDGQSASLGVNPATGLARPGTQPTSLRRFASQLDEYALFGDGSWRALPWLMLSGGLRYFHYARTTQSVVTLPNPFLGPFAPSSLAMATRAHGLVGRARVEARPSSRVLVYGQVSNGFRPGGSNVVPGLPQALASYADDRLESWEVGTRLSGPARSWHLDLNGFHQRWSNMQYAAVSADGSYAFITNIGTARINGAELSAGVALRGGWRAKLQGTVTDARLVQDQVSGAATTDGRAGEALPYVAPWAASVELRREWALGQSQGADGGWRGDGGLFLHYAGRAWSAFRGSTVIDRLALGGFAAIDADLAIARGPWRLGVFVQNLANGRGRVWAGTTGGSDMVTYQRPRTVGLTLHSELR
;
A
#
# COMPACT_ATOMS: atom_id res chain seq x y z
N MET A 1 8.87 -9.26 -29.58
CA MET A 1 10.28 -9.58 -29.28
C MET A 1 11.15 -8.36 -28.96
N ALA A 2 10.72 -7.12 -29.14
CA ALA A 2 11.50 -5.91 -28.80
C ALA A 2 11.31 -5.39 -27.34
N ARG A 3 10.51 -6.03 -26.52
CA ARG A 3 10.18 -5.58 -25.15
C ARG A 3 11.05 -6.18 -24.04
N LEU A 4 11.92 -7.14 -24.35
CA LEU A 4 12.86 -7.76 -23.40
C LEU A 4 14.23 -7.07 -23.33
N ALA A 5 14.52 -6.16 -24.24
CA ALA A 5 15.84 -5.53 -24.36
C ALA A 5 16.11 -4.40 -23.34
N VAL A 6 15.08 -3.81 -22.72
CA VAL A 6 15.28 -2.66 -21.81
C VAL A 6 15.63 -3.11 -20.38
N ALA A 7 15.22 -4.30 -19.97
CA ALA A 7 15.61 -4.86 -18.67
C ALA A 7 17.05 -5.39 -18.62
N ALA A 8 17.64 -5.68 -19.80
CA ALA A 8 18.99 -6.24 -19.91
C ALA A 8 20.11 -5.18 -19.93
N LEU A 9 19.79 -3.90 -20.09
CA LEU A 9 20.79 -2.83 -20.24
C LEU A 9 21.29 -2.20 -18.92
N VAL A 10 20.70 -2.55 -17.78
CA VAL A 10 21.16 -2.06 -16.47
C VAL A 10 22.13 -3.04 -15.77
N LEU A 11 22.23 -4.27 -16.23
CA LEU A 11 23.06 -5.31 -15.59
C LEU A 11 24.54 -5.42 -16.02
N PRO A 12 25.03 -4.93 -17.17
CA PRO A 12 26.45 -5.13 -17.51
C PRO A 12 27.45 -4.20 -16.82
N ALA A 13 27.00 -3.16 -16.12
CA ALA A 13 27.93 -2.18 -15.52
C ALA A 13 28.42 -2.54 -14.10
N VAL A 14 27.92 -3.63 -13.48
CA VAL A 14 28.28 -4.00 -12.08
C VAL A 14 29.17 -5.24 -11.99
N PHE A 15 29.29 -6.04 -13.05
CA PHE A 15 30.19 -7.20 -13.07
C PHE A 15 31.50 -6.94 -13.84
N GLY A 16 32.27 -5.95 -13.37
CA GLY A 16 33.69 -5.89 -13.62
C GLY A 16 34.35 -6.98 -12.78
N VAL A 17 34.78 -8.05 -13.41
CA VAL A 17 35.52 -9.15 -12.79
C VAL A 17 36.74 -8.56 -12.08
N ALA A 18 36.69 -8.43 -10.76
CA ALA A 18 37.88 -8.19 -9.94
C ALA A 18 38.76 -9.42 -10.03
N ARG A 19 39.89 -9.32 -10.76
CA ARG A 19 40.98 -10.29 -10.68
C ARG A 19 41.43 -10.35 -9.20
N PRO A 20 41.73 -11.55 -8.67
CA PRO A 20 42.25 -11.66 -7.32
C PRO A 20 43.59 -10.93 -7.24
N VAL A 21 43.62 -9.83 -6.51
CA VAL A 21 44.89 -9.25 -6.08
C VAL A 21 45.46 -10.22 -5.06
N HIS A 22 46.56 -10.83 -5.42
CA HIS A 22 47.36 -11.61 -4.47
C HIS A 22 47.71 -10.71 -3.27
N ALA A 23 47.08 -10.94 -2.14
CA ALA A 23 47.51 -10.38 -0.89
C ALA A 23 48.94 -10.89 -0.65
N GLN A 24 49.91 -9.99 -0.75
CA GLN A 24 51.26 -10.24 -0.27
C GLN A 24 51.15 -10.59 1.21
N GLY A 25 51.48 -11.85 1.52
CA GLY A 25 51.46 -12.39 2.86
C GLY A 25 52.39 -11.59 3.76
N ARG A 26 51.87 -11.22 4.93
CA ARG A 26 52.70 -10.91 6.07
C ARG A 26 53.63 -12.11 6.33
N PRO A 27 54.93 -11.94 6.72
CA PRO A 27 55.85 -13.02 6.90
C PRO A 27 55.24 -14.05 7.85
N GLY A 28 55.07 -15.27 7.33
CA GLY A 28 54.44 -16.38 8.05
C GLY A 28 55.33 -16.76 9.23
N MET A 29 54.71 -16.78 10.42
CA MET A 29 55.29 -17.42 11.58
C MET A 29 55.56 -18.89 11.23
N ALA A 30 56.78 -19.37 11.48
CA ALA A 30 57.15 -20.77 11.31
C ALA A 30 56.17 -21.69 12.05
N PRO A 31 55.78 -22.85 11.52
CA PRO A 31 54.79 -23.73 12.12
C PRO A 31 55.26 -24.10 13.55
N LEU A 32 54.48 -23.68 14.55
CA LEU A 32 54.76 -23.98 15.95
C LEU A 32 54.39 -25.43 16.27
N ARG A 33 55.35 -26.24 16.63
CA ARG A 33 55.13 -27.64 17.03
C ARG A 33 55.01 -27.66 18.55
N LEU A 34 53.86 -28.06 19.07
CA LEU A 34 53.61 -28.28 20.47
C LEU A 34 53.49 -29.80 20.71
N PRO A 35 54.35 -30.40 21.56
CA PRO A 35 54.20 -31.78 21.98
C PRO A 35 52.98 -31.94 22.90
N ALA A 36 52.50 -33.16 23.05
CA ALA A 36 51.48 -33.47 24.05
C ALA A 36 52.04 -33.19 25.45
N ALA A 37 51.45 -32.20 26.16
CA ALA A 37 51.93 -31.71 27.43
C ALA A 37 50.78 -31.27 28.34
N PRO A 38 51.00 -31.01 29.65
CA PRO A 38 50.03 -30.33 30.47
C PRO A 38 49.56 -29.03 29.79
N LEU A 39 48.27 -28.76 29.84
CA LEU A 39 47.65 -27.60 29.12
C LEU A 39 48.31 -26.28 29.53
N ALA A 40 48.67 -26.14 30.80
CA ALA A 40 49.41 -24.98 31.35
C ALA A 40 50.75 -24.73 30.60
N ASP A 41 51.48 -25.77 30.34
CA ASP A 41 52.80 -25.67 29.69
C ASP A 41 52.65 -25.38 28.17
N SER A 42 51.68 -26.00 27.49
CA SER A 42 51.34 -25.69 26.10
C SER A 42 50.88 -24.25 25.91
N LEU A 43 50.10 -23.70 26.83
CA LEU A 43 49.67 -22.29 26.79
C LEU A 43 50.81 -21.32 27.08
N ARG A 44 51.72 -21.66 28.00
CA ARG A 44 52.96 -20.87 28.25
C ARG A 44 53.85 -20.86 27.02
N THR A 45 54.10 -22.04 26.45
CA THR A 45 54.93 -22.18 25.24
C THR A 45 54.34 -21.39 24.09
N LEU A 46 53.03 -21.45 23.88
CA LEU A 46 52.34 -20.64 22.91
C LEU A 46 52.53 -19.13 23.18
N GLY A 47 52.37 -18.69 24.40
CA GLY A 47 52.54 -17.29 24.79
C GLY A 47 53.97 -16.79 24.53
N LEU A 48 54.97 -17.56 24.91
CA LEU A 48 56.41 -17.25 24.68
C LEU A 48 56.75 -17.22 23.19
N ALA A 49 56.34 -18.22 22.44
CA ALA A 49 56.61 -18.33 21.00
C ALA A 49 55.94 -17.25 20.16
N THR A 50 54.87 -16.65 20.65
CA THR A 50 54.07 -15.66 19.92
C THR A 50 54.10 -14.26 20.50
N HIS A 51 54.89 -14.03 21.53
CA HIS A 51 54.94 -12.77 22.30
C HIS A 51 53.58 -12.29 22.74
N THR A 52 52.70 -13.24 23.14
CA THR A 52 51.34 -12.96 23.56
C THR A 52 51.15 -13.33 25.02
N THR A 53 50.67 -12.43 25.84
CA THR A 53 50.37 -12.69 27.25
C THR A 53 49.14 -13.57 27.36
N ILE A 54 49.25 -14.82 27.79
CA ILE A 54 48.11 -15.72 28.03
C ILE A 54 47.92 -15.85 29.53
N ILE A 55 46.80 -15.34 30.02
CA ILE A 55 46.44 -15.24 31.46
C ILE A 55 45.44 -16.37 31.74
N PHE A 56 45.79 -17.17 32.77
CA PHE A 56 44.89 -18.22 33.29
C PHE A 56 45.18 -18.44 34.80
N ALA A 57 44.16 -18.81 35.54
CA ALA A 57 44.34 -19.25 36.91
C ALA A 57 44.89 -20.70 36.90
N PRO A 58 45.95 -21.02 37.71
CA PRO A 58 46.54 -22.36 37.72
C PRO A 58 45.51 -23.47 37.95
N GLN A 59 44.55 -23.24 38.80
CA GLN A 59 43.46 -24.18 39.12
C GLN A 59 42.52 -24.46 37.91
N THR A 60 42.39 -23.49 37.00
CA THR A 60 41.51 -23.62 35.83
C THR A 60 42.06 -24.61 34.79
N VAL A 61 43.37 -24.77 34.69
CA VAL A 61 44.06 -25.63 33.74
C VAL A 61 44.66 -26.89 34.37
N ALA A 62 44.61 -27.01 35.71
CA ALA A 62 45.16 -28.15 36.46
C ALA A 62 44.54 -29.48 36.01
N GLY A 63 45.35 -30.53 35.85
CA GLY A 63 44.93 -31.87 35.44
C GLY A 63 44.53 -32.01 33.97
N ARG A 64 44.58 -30.95 33.18
CA ARG A 64 44.21 -30.98 31.74
C ARG A 64 45.46 -31.11 30.86
N ARG A 65 45.37 -31.86 29.77
CA ARG A 65 46.44 -32.06 28.79
C ARG A 65 46.07 -31.53 27.42
N ALA A 66 46.98 -30.91 26.73
CA ALA A 66 46.86 -30.52 25.34
C ALA A 66 47.42 -31.65 24.46
N PRO A 67 46.76 -32.00 23.35
CA PRO A 67 47.30 -32.95 22.38
C PRO A 67 48.50 -32.37 21.63
N ALA A 68 49.31 -33.26 21.06
CA ALA A 68 50.38 -32.83 20.17
C ALA A 68 49.81 -32.18 18.90
N MET A 69 50.25 -30.98 18.56
CA MET A 69 49.72 -30.22 17.44
C MET A 69 50.83 -29.45 16.69
N VAL A 70 50.65 -29.36 15.37
CA VAL A 70 51.42 -28.44 14.51
C VAL A 70 50.50 -27.33 14.09
N LEU A 71 50.80 -26.11 14.46
CA LEU A 71 49.84 -24.98 14.39
C LEU A 71 50.41 -23.85 13.54
N VAL A 72 49.53 -23.33 12.64
CA VAL A 72 49.79 -22.16 11.82
C VAL A 72 48.57 -21.27 11.90
N GLY A 73 48.72 -19.96 12.15
CA GLY A 73 47.59 -19.01 12.13
C GLY A 73 47.55 -18.03 13.31
N ASP A 74 46.41 -17.39 13.52
CA ASP A 74 46.18 -16.42 14.62
C ASP A 74 46.28 -17.09 16.00
N VAL A 75 47.00 -16.43 16.92
CA VAL A 75 47.27 -16.94 18.26
C VAL A 75 45.99 -17.26 19.03
N ALA A 76 44.93 -16.46 18.87
CA ALA A 76 43.68 -16.72 19.56
C ALA A 76 42.95 -17.94 18.96
N ALA A 77 43.11 -18.23 17.68
CA ALA A 77 42.60 -19.45 17.06
C ALA A 77 43.36 -20.70 17.51
N ILE A 78 44.67 -20.58 17.64
CA ILE A 78 45.54 -21.62 18.19
C ILE A 78 45.20 -21.93 19.65
N ALA A 79 45.04 -20.90 20.48
CA ALA A 79 44.63 -21.05 21.88
C ALA A 79 43.26 -21.73 22.00
N ARG A 80 42.28 -21.38 21.16
CA ARG A 80 40.97 -22.05 21.15
C ARG A 80 41.07 -23.55 20.81
N ARG A 81 41.92 -23.90 19.86
CA ARG A 81 42.18 -25.34 19.53
C ARG A 81 42.82 -26.08 20.69
N LEU A 82 43.77 -25.45 21.42
CA LEU A 82 44.40 -26.07 22.57
C LEU A 82 43.42 -26.34 23.71
N VAL A 83 42.43 -25.47 23.92
CA VAL A 83 41.44 -25.65 24.98
C VAL A 83 40.18 -26.37 24.53
N ALA A 84 40.08 -26.77 23.24
CA ALA A 84 38.93 -27.48 22.71
C ALA A 84 38.66 -28.79 23.48
N GLY A 85 37.43 -29.05 23.87
CA GLY A 85 37.04 -30.21 24.65
C GLY A 85 37.42 -30.19 26.13
N SER A 86 38.12 -29.13 26.60
CA SER A 86 38.55 -29.01 28.00
C SER A 86 37.54 -28.26 28.91
N GLY A 87 36.39 -27.82 28.39
CA GLY A 87 35.46 -27.00 29.18
C GLY A 87 35.95 -25.59 29.46
N LEU A 88 36.94 -25.10 28.66
CA LEU A 88 37.51 -23.76 28.80
C LEU A 88 37.19 -22.93 27.55
N VAL A 89 37.10 -21.61 27.72
CA VAL A 89 36.94 -20.62 26.64
C VAL A 89 38.05 -19.61 26.60
N VAL A 90 38.42 -19.14 25.42
CA VAL A 90 39.44 -18.14 25.18
C VAL A 90 38.80 -16.81 24.89
N ARG A 91 39.08 -15.79 25.71
CA ARG A 91 38.60 -14.43 25.51
C ARG A 91 39.80 -13.49 25.26
N ARG A 92 39.69 -12.62 24.26
CA ARG A 92 40.71 -11.57 24.03
C ARG A 92 40.50 -10.44 25.04
N SER A 93 41.51 -10.08 25.78
CA SER A 93 41.51 -9.01 26.79
C SER A 93 42.32 -7.78 26.35
N GLY A 94 43.06 -7.86 25.24
CA GLY A 94 43.82 -6.77 24.64
C GLY A 94 44.41 -7.16 23.29
N LEU A 95 45.21 -6.26 22.71
CA LEU A 95 45.82 -6.47 21.37
C LEU A 95 46.77 -7.69 21.36
N ARG A 96 47.46 -7.96 22.49
CA ARG A 96 48.40 -9.08 22.66
C ARG A 96 48.17 -9.83 23.98
N SER A 97 46.93 -9.92 24.44
CA SER A 97 46.56 -10.65 25.64
C SER A 97 45.32 -11.49 25.48
N LEU A 98 45.38 -12.74 25.91
CA LEU A 98 44.30 -13.72 25.92
C LEU A 98 44.05 -14.17 27.37
N LEU A 99 42.76 -14.34 27.69
CA LEU A 99 42.29 -14.83 28.98
C LEU A 99 41.62 -16.18 28.81
N ILE A 100 42.05 -17.19 29.57
CA ILE A 100 41.44 -18.53 29.58
C ILE A 100 40.51 -18.63 30.78
N LEU A 101 39.26 -18.91 30.56
CA LEU A 101 38.20 -18.97 31.58
C LEU A 101 37.48 -20.31 31.53
N PRO A 102 36.86 -20.80 32.61
CA PRO A 102 35.88 -21.87 32.54
C PRO A 102 34.75 -21.49 31.60
N ALA A 103 34.29 -22.44 30.78
CA ALA A 103 33.06 -22.24 30.01
C ALA A 103 31.90 -22.02 30.99
N PRO A 104 31.05 -21.04 30.81
CA PRO A 104 29.88 -20.87 31.68
C PRO A 104 29.07 -22.18 31.60
N PRO A 105 28.49 -22.64 32.74
CA PRO A 105 27.63 -23.82 32.71
C PRO A 105 26.52 -23.63 31.68
N PRO A 106 26.11 -24.68 30.96
CA PRO A 106 24.95 -24.61 30.07
C PRO A 106 23.77 -24.03 30.87
N ARG A 107 23.33 -22.86 30.48
CA ARG A 107 22.20 -22.21 31.10
C ARG A 107 21.00 -23.17 30.91
N ALA A 108 20.51 -23.73 32.04
CA ALA A 108 19.24 -24.48 31.97
C ALA A 108 18.22 -23.64 31.19
N PRO A 109 17.45 -24.22 30.23
CA PRO A 109 16.40 -23.45 29.58
C PRO A 109 15.55 -22.85 30.69
N ALA A 110 15.56 -21.52 30.80
CA ALA A 110 14.63 -20.82 31.66
C ALA A 110 13.24 -21.28 31.21
N PRO A 111 12.28 -21.54 32.12
CA PRO A 111 10.92 -21.78 31.73
C PRO A 111 10.56 -20.66 30.75
N GLU A 112 10.14 -21.03 29.56
CA GLU A 112 9.79 -20.10 28.48
C GLU A 112 8.79 -19.11 29.07
N ALA A 113 9.25 -17.92 29.39
CA ALA A 113 8.38 -16.84 29.79
C ALA A 113 7.37 -16.69 28.66
N PRO A 114 6.08 -16.53 28.94
CA PRO A 114 5.09 -16.31 27.89
C PRO A 114 5.65 -15.23 26.97
N PRO A 115 5.58 -15.42 25.64
CA PRO A 115 6.21 -14.50 24.69
C PRO A 115 5.85 -13.07 25.11
N PRO A 116 6.81 -12.17 25.23
CA PRO A 116 6.51 -10.81 25.65
C PRO A 116 5.44 -10.29 24.71
N VAL A 117 4.33 -9.83 25.28
CA VAL A 117 3.29 -9.13 24.52
C VAL A 117 4.00 -7.93 23.91
N LEU A 118 4.36 -8.04 22.62
CA LEU A 118 5.09 -7.00 21.90
C LEU A 118 4.25 -5.72 22.02
N ALA A 119 4.73 -4.77 22.78
CA ALA A 119 4.10 -3.46 22.83
C ALA A 119 4.13 -2.86 21.42
N ALA A 120 3.15 -2.02 21.08
CA ALA A 120 3.07 -1.39 19.75
C ALA A 120 4.38 -0.68 19.33
N GLY A 121 5.24 -0.33 20.28
CA GLY A 121 6.56 0.26 20.07
C GLY A 121 7.67 -0.68 19.57
N ASP A 122 7.46 -1.98 19.59
CA ASP A 122 8.46 -2.97 19.14
C ASP A 122 8.32 -3.34 17.65
N ILE A 123 7.42 -2.67 16.92
CA ILE A 123 7.25 -2.87 15.49
C ILE A 123 8.41 -2.19 14.75
N MET A 124 9.17 -3.00 13.98
CA MET A 124 10.14 -2.45 13.03
C MET A 124 9.41 -1.91 11.81
N VAL A 125 9.72 -0.70 11.42
CA VAL A 125 9.15 -0.04 10.23
C VAL A 125 10.27 0.37 9.27
N THR A 126 9.94 0.49 8.00
CA THR A 126 10.88 0.92 6.96
C THR A 126 10.42 2.20 6.25
N ALA A 127 9.61 2.99 6.94
CA ALA A 127 9.03 4.23 6.45
C ALA A 127 10.05 5.26 5.97
N LEU A 128 11.21 5.30 6.61
CA LEU A 128 12.34 6.17 6.23
C LEU A 128 13.32 5.49 5.26
N ARG A 129 12.87 4.46 4.53
CA ARG A 129 13.70 3.62 3.63
C ARG A 129 14.86 2.93 4.35
N ARG A 130 14.80 2.82 5.67
CA ARG A 130 15.71 2.10 6.56
C ARG A 130 14.93 1.47 7.71
N PRO A 131 15.40 0.37 8.31
CA PRO A 131 14.75 -0.24 9.46
C PRO A 131 14.86 0.67 10.68
N THR A 132 13.73 1.01 11.31
CA THR A 132 13.68 1.76 12.57
C THR A 132 12.55 1.21 13.42
N LEU A 133 12.64 1.32 14.74
CA LEU A 133 11.50 1.02 15.59
C LEU A 133 10.41 2.08 15.39
N LEU A 134 9.15 1.67 15.36
CA LEU A 134 8.02 2.59 15.25
C LEU A 134 8.07 3.67 16.33
N ALA A 135 8.41 3.28 17.57
CA ALA A 135 8.58 4.20 18.70
C ALA A 135 9.67 5.26 18.48
N ASP A 136 10.65 4.95 17.65
CA ASP A 136 11.81 5.80 17.35
C ASP A 136 11.68 6.54 16.01
N THR A 137 10.56 6.38 15.31
CA THR A 137 10.35 6.97 13.99
C THR A 137 9.62 8.31 14.11
N PRO A 138 10.28 9.46 13.85
CA PRO A 138 9.75 10.80 14.13
C PRO A 138 8.90 11.34 12.95
N ILE A 139 7.91 10.58 12.55
CA ILE A 139 6.89 10.97 11.55
C ILE A 139 5.52 10.46 12.01
N SER A 140 4.46 11.13 11.58
CA SER A 140 3.11 10.62 11.79
C SER A 140 2.89 9.39 10.92
N MET A 141 2.70 8.25 11.55
CA MET A 141 2.39 7.00 10.87
C MET A 141 1.67 6.00 11.75
N VAL A 142 1.01 5.05 11.13
CA VAL A 142 0.47 3.84 11.77
C VAL A 142 1.12 2.61 11.11
N ALA A 143 1.49 1.64 11.93
CA ALA A 143 1.89 0.32 11.47
C ALA A 143 0.87 -0.71 11.97
N LEU A 144 0.22 -1.39 11.04
CA LEU A 144 -0.75 -2.45 11.30
C LEU A 144 -0.07 -3.79 11.05
N ARG A 145 0.00 -4.67 12.05
CA ARG A 145 0.57 -6.02 11.88
C ARG A 145 -0.37 -6.90 11.07
N GLY A 146 0.17 -7.89 10.37
CA GLY A 146 -0.63 -8.88 9.66
C GLY A 146 -1.61 -9.64 10.57
N GLU A 147 -1.25 -9.85 11.82
CA GLU A 147 -2.11 -10.44 12.86
C GLU A 147 -3.33 -9.55 13.16
N ASP A 148 -3.12 -8.24 13.33
CA ASP A 148 -4.20 -7.26 13.53
C ASP A 148 -5.16 -7.27 12.33
N LEU A 149 -4.62 -7.33 11.09
CA LEU A 149 -5.43 -7.43 9.87
C LEU A 149 -6.26 -8.72 9.82
N GLY A 150 -5.68 -9.83 10.27
CA GLY A 150 -6.36 -11.13 10.36
C GLY A 150 -7.52 -11.12 11.35
N HIS A 151 -7.32 -10.56 12.54
CA HIS A 151 -8.36 -10.42 13.56
C HIS A 151 -9.52 -9.55 13.09
N ASP A 152 -9.23 -8.40 12.49
CA ASP A 152 -10.24 -7.44 12.04
C ASP A 152 -10.78 -7.75 10.64
N ARG A 153 -10.35 -8.86 10.04
CA ARG A 153 -10.74 -9.31 8.69
C ARG A 153 -10.56 -8.21 7.62
N ALA A 154 -9.50 -7.43 7.76
CA ALA A 154 -9.16 -6.37 6.83
C ALA A 154 -8.41 -6.95 5.61
N THR A 155 -9.13 -7.62 4.70
CA THR A 155 -8.56 -8.27 3.50
C THR A 155 -8.45 -7.35 2.30
N THR A 156 -8.89 -6.10 2.40
CA THR A 156 -8.94 -5.10 1.31
C THR A 156 -8.40 -3.75 1.75
N LEU A 157 -8.13 -2.86 0.78
CA LEU A 157 -7.76 -1.47 1.06
C LEU A 157 -8.85 -0.73 1.85
N ALA A 158 -10.13 -0.97 1.54
CA ALA A 158 -11.26 -0.40 2.29
C ALA A 158 -11.28 -0.90 3.75
N GLY A 159 -10.89 -2.15 4.00
CA GLY A 159 -10.71 -2.69 5.34
C GLY A 159 -9.63 -1.96 6.13
N LEU A 160 -8.52 -1.57 5.50
CA LEU A 160 -7.43 -0.81 6.14
C LEU A 160 -7.89 0.56 6.64
N ALA A 161 -8.80 1.24 5.94
CA ALA A 161 -9.29 2.56 6.34
C ALA A 161 -10.03 2.53 7.68
N ARG A 162 -10.67 1.40 8.03
CA ARG A 162 -11.30 1.24 9.35
C ARG A 162 -10.29 1.21 10.49
N LEU A 163 -9.10 0.62 10.23
CA LEU A 163 -8.02 0.47 11.19
C LEU A 163 -7.10 1.70 11.27
N ALA A 164 -7.16 2.59 10.29
CA ALA A 164 -6.37 3.82 10.20
C ALA A 164 -7.28 5.00 9.84
N PRO A 165 -7.98 5.64 10.81
CA PRO A 165 -9.01 6.67 10.56
C PRO A 165 -8.54 7.90 9.76
N SER A 166 -7.24 8.16 9.70
CA SER A 166 -6.65 9.20 8.85
C SER A 166 -6.58 8.83 7.36
N LEU A 167 -6.71 7.54 7.02
CA LEU A 167 -6.82 7.02 5.66
C LEU A 167 -8.31 6.93 5.31
N THR A 168 -8.71 7.60 4.26
CA THR A 168 -10.06 7.48 3.69
C THR A 168 -9.97 6.71 2.39
N VAL A 169 -10.82 5.71 2.22
CA VAL A 169 -11.01 4.99 0.95
C VAL A 169 -12.43 5.25 0.48
N ALA A 170 -12.57 6.15 -0.49
CA ALA A 170 -13.82 6.37 -1.17
C ALA A 170 -13.97 5.30 -2.26
N SER A 171 -14.85 4.33 -2.02
CA SER A 171 -14.98 3.14 -2.86
C SER A 171 -16.36 3.08 -3.51
N ALA A 172 -16.36 3.04 -4.84
CA ALA A 172 -17.53 2.67 -5.65
C ALA A 172 -17.60 1.16 -5.93
N GLY A 173 -16.72 0.38 -5.30
CA GLY A 173 -16.56 -1.06 -5.47
C GLY A 173 -15.10 -1.44 -5.75
N THR A 174 -14.83 -2.74 -5.84
CA THR A 174 -13.47 -3.24 -6.10
C THR A 174 -12.90 -2.69 -7.40
N GLY A 175 -11.64 -2.26 -7.37
CA GLY A 175 -10.98 -1.60 -8.49
C GLY A 175 -11.34 -0.12 -8.66
N PHE A 176 -12.36 0.37 -7.97
CA PHE A 176 -12.79 1.78 -7.96
C PHE A 176 -12.60 2.37 -6.56
N ASN A 177 -11.35 2.47 -6.13
CA ASN A 177 -10.96 2.92 -4.81
C ASN A 177 -10.08 4.17 -4.93
N ARG A 178 -10.52 5.29 -4.37
CA ARG A 178 -9.69 6.48 -4.19
C ARG A 178 -9.17 6.53 -2.77
N LEU A 179 -7.86 6.50 -2.64
CA LEU A 179 -7.19 6.70 -1.35
C LEU A 179 -6.94 8.19 -1.14
N SER A 180 -7.24 8.66 0.06
CA SER A 180 -6.90 10.03 0.50
C SER A 180 -6.52 10.03 1.98
N MET A 181 -5.72 11.02 2.38
CA MET A 181 -5.31 11.21 3.78
C MET A 181 -5.45 12.66 4.17
N ARG A 182 -5.76 12.91 5.46
CA ARG A 182 -5.85 14.25 6.03
C ARG A 182 -6.74 15.20 5.22
N GLY A 183 -7.76 14.68 4.55
CA GLY A 183 -8.69 15.48 3.76
C GLY A 183 -8.18 15.92 2.37
N ALA A 184 -7.01 15.46 1.93
CA ALA A 184 -6.54 15.73 0.58
C ALA A 184 -7.22 14.79 -0.44
N TYR A 185 -8.50 15.01 -0.68
CA TYR A 185 -9.33 14.30 -1.65
C TYR A 185 -9.55 15.17 -2.90
N ALA A 186 -9.15 14.68 -4.05
CA ALA A 186 -9.35 15.36 -5.33
C ALA A 186 -9.24 14.40 -6.51
N ALA A 187 -9.71 14.82 -7.69
CA ALA A 187 -9.56 14.10 -8.95
C ALA A 187 -8.11 14.16 -9.48
N GLY A 188 -7.84 13.47 -10.55
CA GLY A 188 -6.54 13.37 -11.18
C GLY A 188 -5.73 12.18 -10.67
N GLU A 189 -4.40 12.29 -10.70
CA GLU A 189 -3.51 11.25 -10.18
C GLU A 189 -3.76 11.01 -8.69
N ALA A 190 -3.41 9.82 -8.19
CA ALA A 190 -3.58 9.48 -6.79
C ALA A 190 -2.89 10.49 -5.86
N THR A 191 -3.55 10.88 -4.77
CA THR A 191 -2.97 11.74 -3.72
C THR A 191 -2.17 10.95 -2.69
N VAL A 192 -2.41 9.65 -2.59
CA VAL A 192 -1.75 8.71 -1.70
C VAL A 192 -1.10 7.62 -2.53
N ALA A 193 0.21 7.46 -2.41
CA ALA A 193 0.93 6.40 -3.08
C ALA A 193 0.65 5.05 -2.44
N LEU A 194 0.49 4.01 -3.28
CA LEU A 194 0.39 2.62 -2.85
C LEU A 194 1.66 1.86 -3.26
N TYR A 195 2.23 1.12 -2.32
CA TYR A 195 3.38 0.25 -2.54
C TYR A 195 3.10 -1.18 -2.08
N PHE A 196 3.48 -2.15 -2.89
CA PHE A 196 3.60 -3.55 -2.48
C PHE A 196 5.10 -3.87 -2.30
N GLY A 197 5.54 -3.99 -1.05
CA GLY A 197 6.97 -4.00 -0.74
C GLY A 197 7.65 -2.68 -1.11
N ASN A 198 8.59 -2.74 -2.06
CA ASN A 198 9.26 -1.58 -2.65
C ASN A 198 8.70 -1.17 -4.03
N VAL A 199 7.70 -1.88 -4.54
CA VAL A 199 7.14 -1.67 -5.87
C VAL A 199 6.02 -0.63 -5.83
N PRO A 200 6.13 0.50 -6.55
CA PRO A 200 5.03 1.45 -6.68
C PRO A 200 3.92 0.84 -7.54
N VAL A 201 2.69 1.01 -7.10
CA VAL A 201 1.49 0.55 -7.80
C VAL A 201 0.66 1.76 -8.20
N ALA A 202 0.34 1.86 -9.47
CA ALA A 202 -0.41 2.98 -10.02
C ALA A 202 -1.64 2.50 -10.79
N GLY A 203 -2.68 3.32 -10.77
CA GLY A 203 -3.83 3.21 -11.65
C GLY A 203 -3.55 3.78 -13.04
N PRO A 204 -4.52 3.68 -13.96
CA PRO A 204 -4.41 4.27 -15.30
C PRO A 204 -4.31 5.78 -15.20
N GLY A 205 -3.35 6.38 -15.90
CA GLY A 205 -3.09 7.80 -15.91
C GLY A 205 -3.59 8.48 -17.17
N GLY A 206 -3.94 9.78 -17.08
CA GLY A 206 -4.14 10.69 -18.23
C GLY A 206 -5.20 10.34 -19.28
N SER A 207 -5.57 9.12 -19.39
CA SER A 207 -6.47 8.59 -20.43
C SER A 207 -7.92 8.45 -19.97
N THR A 208 -8.17 8.56 -18.66
CA THR A 208 -9.50 8.48 -18.05
C THR A 208 -9.84 9.82 -17.41
N SER A 209 -11.13 10.10 -17.26
CA SER A 209 -11.60 11.35 -16.64
C SER A 209 -11.18 11.51 -15.17
N ASP A 210 -10.86 10.43 -14.49
CA ASP A 210 -10.43 10.44 -13.08
C ASP A 210 -9.50 9.25 -12.76
N PRO A 211 -8.21 9.35 -13.13
CA PRO A 211 -7.27 8.24 -13.00
C PRO A 211 -7.07 7.76 -11.55
N GLY A 212 -7.12 8.66 -10.56
CA GLY A 212 -6.95 8.30 -9.16
C GLY A 212 -8.12 7.54 -8.52
N MET A 213 -9.24 7.37 -9.24
CA MET A 213 -10.36 6.52 -8.80
C MET A 213 -10.09 5.02 -8.98
N MET A 214 -9.08 4.63 -9.74
CA MET A 214 -8.79 3.23 -10.01
C MET A 214 -7.49 2.81 -9.34
N THR A 215 -7.56 1.85 -8.45
CA THR A 215 -6.41 1.31 -7.72
C THR A 215 -6.52 -0.21 -7.67
N PRO A 216 -5.47 -0.97 -8.04
CA PRO A 216 -5.46 -2.41 -7.86
C PRO A 216 -5.70 -2.78 -6.39
N ASP A 217 -6.65 -3.68 -6.14
CA ASP A 217 -7.04 -4.11 -4.78
C ASP A 217 -6.67 -5.57 -4.55
N LEU A 218 -5.41 -5.81 -4.17
CA LEU A 218 -4.93 -7.14 -3.84
C LEU A 218 -5.53 -7.63 -2.52
N VAL A 219 -5.82 -8.92 -2.46
CA VAL A 219 -6.12 -9.61 -1.19
C VAL A 219 -4.89 -9.53 -0.29
N LEU A 220 -5.08 -9.00 0.91
CA LEU A 220 -4.02 -8.80 1.91
C LEU A 220 -3.69 -10.13 2.63
N ALA A 221 -3.34 -11.16 1.85
CA ALA A 221 -2.96 -12.47 2.36
C ALA A 221 -1.49 -12.48 2.78
N ASP A 222 -1.19 -13.11 3.92
CA ASP A 222 0.18 -13.31 4.42
C ASP A 222 1.00 -12.01 4.50
N VAL A 223 0.34 -10.93 4.91
CA VAL A 223 0.98 -9.64 5.14
C VAL A 223 1.79 -9.69 6.42
N GLU A 224 3.00 -9.15 6.40
CA GLU A 224 3.80 -8.92 7.60
C GLU A 224 3.27 -7.71 8.37
N ARG A 225 3.12 -6.58 7.65
CA ARG A 225 2.55 -5.34 8.17
C ARG A 225 2.13 -4.40 7.05
N VAL A 226 1.27 -3.44 7.39
CA VAL A 226 0.95 -2.29 6.55
C VAL A 226 1.45 -1.02 7.25
N GLU A 227 2.23 -0.23 6.54
CA GLU A 227 2.72 1.07 7.00
C GLU A 227 1.90 2.18 6.32
N VAL A 228 1.19 2.98 7.11
CA VAL A 228 0.40 4.13 6.65
C VAL A 228 1.12 5.41 7.08
N LEU A 229 1.86 6.02 6.16
CA LEU A 229 2.63 7.24 6.35
C LEU A 229 1.75 8.44 6.02
N ARG A 230 1.59 9.36 6.95
CA ARG A 230 0.71 10.50 6.83
C ARG A 230 1.48 11.77 6.45
N GLY A 231 0.83 12.63 5.67
CA GLY A 231 1.46 13.85 5.15
C GLY A 231 2.41 13.60 3.97
N PRO A 232 2.92 14.65 3.33
CA PRO A 232 3.74 14.54 2.12
C PRO A 232 4.99 13.68 2.33
N GLN A 233 5.17 12.70 1.44
CA GLN A 233 6.32 11.79 1.42
C GLN A 233 7.11 11.90 0.10
N GLY A 234 6.97 13.01 -0.62
CA GLY A 234 7.56 13.20 -1.95
C GLY A 234 9.07 12.98 -2.01
N THR A 235 9.80 13.30 -0.93
CA THR A 235 11.27 13.15 -0.86
C THR A 235 11.73 11.70 -1.06
N LEU A 236 11.12 10.74 -0.37
CA LEU A 236 11.54 9.32 -0.39
C LEU A 236 10.68 8.43 -1.30
N TYR A 237 9.44 8.84 -1.58
CA TYR A 237 8.46 8.03 -2.32
C TYR A 237 8.02 8.66 -3.65
N GLY A 238 8.38 9.92 -3.92
CA GLY A 238 8.18 10.57 -5.21
C GLY A 238 6.74 10.98 -5.49
N THR A 239 6.36 10.89 -6.75
CA THR A 239 5.04 11.25 -7.26
C THR A 239 3.93 10.44 -6.59
N SER A 240 2.71 10.99 -6.57
CA SER A 240 1.53 10.40 -5.91
C SER A 240 1.62 10.25 -4.39
N SER A 241 2.76 10.62 -3.75
CA SER A 241 2.90 10.70 -2.29
C SER A 241 2.61 12.12 -1.78
N LEU A 242 1.64 12.80 -2.38
CA LEU A 242 1.24 14.17 -2.05
C LEU A 242 0.71 14.28 -0.61
N ALA A 243 -0.21 13.41 -0.23
CA ALA A 243 -0.90 13.42 1.07
C ALA A 243 -0.45 12.28 2.00
N GLY A 244 0.25 11.30 1.47
CA GLY A 244 0.74 10.17 2.23
C GLY A 244 1.13 8.97 1.36
N THR A 245 1.50 7.89 2.05
CA THR A 245 1.89 6.63 1.41
C THR A 245 1.36 5.45 2.21
N VAL A 246 0.77 4.47 1.53
CA VAL A 246 0.41 3.16 2.07
C VAL A 246 1.38 2.13 1.54
N ARG A 247 2.04 1.38 2.42
CA ARG A 247 2.95 0.30 2.05
C ARG A 247 2.46 -1.01 2.63
N VAL A 248 2.20 -1.98 1.79
CA VAL A 248 1.88 -3.35 2.17
C VAL A 248 3.15 -4.18 2.07
N LEU A 249 3.63 -4.67 3.20
CA LEU A 249 4.82 -5.50 3.27
C LEU A 249 4.39 -6.95 3.52
N PHE A 250 4.73 -7.83 2.60
CA PHE A 250 4.43 -9.25 2.69
C PHE A 250 5.52 -10.00 3.45
N ARG A 251 5.15 -11.10 4.10
CA ARG A 251 6.12 -12.00 4.74
C ARG A 251 7.03 -12.62 3.68
N GLY A 252 8.33 -12.49 3.84
CA GLY A 252 9.34 -13.12 3.01
C GLY A 252 9.51 -14.61 3.32
N ALA A 253 10.23 -15.35 2.44
CA ALA A 253 10.61 -16.72 2.71
C ALA A 253 11.60 -16.79 3.91
N GLN A 254 11.40 -17.79 4.78
CA GLN A 254 12.19 -18.03 5.99
C GLN A 254 13.19 -19.16 5.76
N LEU A 255 14.47 -18.90 5.99
CA LEU A 255 15.57 -19.80 5.61
C LEU A 255 15.66 -21.07 6.47
N ASP A 256 15.14 -21.05 7.70
CA ASP A 256 15.37 -22.09 8.69
C ASP A 256 14.08 -22.78 9.18
N GLN A 257 12.92 -22.35 8.68
CA GLN A 257 11.63 -22.86 9.17
C GLN A 257 10.80 -23.48 8.04
N ARG A 258 10.34 -24.72 8.21
CA ARG A 258 9.26 -25.30 7.40
C ARG A 258 7.93 -24.94 8.05
N SER A 259 6.97 -24.51 7.27
CA SER A 259 5.61 -24.28 7.80
C SER A 259 4.55 -24.45 6.73
N LEU A 260 3.38 -24.88 7.16
CA LEU A 260 2.15 -24.95 6.39
C LEU A 260 1.06 -24.26 7.20
N ALA A 261 0.44 -23.20 6.65
CA ALA A 261 -0.70 -22.56 7.28
C ALA A 261 -1.90 -22.56 6.34
N LEU A 262 -3.08 -22.73 6.93
CA LEU A 262 -4.37 -22.71 6.24
C LEU A 262 -5.31 -21.79 7.02
N ASP A 263 -5.86 -20.79 6.33
CA ASP A 263 -6.91 -19.91 6.83
C ASP A 263 -8.16 -20.10 5.98
N SER A 264 -9.30 -20.41 6.61
CA SER A 264 -10.57 -20.55 5.91
C SER A 264 -11.67 -19.83 6.66
N ALA A 265 -12.64 -19.29 5.92
CA ALA A 265 -13.82 -18.68 6.50
C ALA A 265 -15.07 -18.99 5.65
N ALA A 266 -16.19 -19.14 6.33
CA ALA A 266 -17.52 -19.14 5.71
C ALA A 266 -18.34 -18.00 6.30
N THR A 267 -19.11 -17.31 5.47
CA THR A 267 -19.85 -16.10 5.85
C THR A 267 -21.29 -16.14 5.38
N LEU A 268 -22.17 -15.55 6.18
CA LEU A 268 -23.58 -15.29 5.84
C LEU A 268 -23.82 -13.78 6.01
N THR A 269 -24.28 -13.14 4.95
CA THR A 269 -24.61 -11.73 4.96
C THR A 269 -26.12 -11.55 5.02
N GLN A 270 -26.60 -10.65 5.87
CA GLN A 270 -28.01 -10.35 5.99
C GLN A 270 -28.57 -9.82 4.66
N HIS A 271 -29.68 -10.38 4.17
CA HIS A 271 -30.27 -10.09 2.86
C HIS A 271 -29.29 -10.26 1.67
N GLY A 272 -28.28 -11.10 1.82
CA GLY A 272 -27.29 -11.38 0.79
C GLY A 272 -27.02 -12.88 0.63
N ALA A 273 -26.14 -13.21 -0.31
CA ALA A 273 -25.67 -14.56 -0.54
C ALA A 273 -24.53 -14.93 0.43
N ALA A 274 -24.35 -16.24 0.63
CA ALA A 274 -23.23 -16.80 1.40
C ALA A 274 -21.89 -16.50 0.71
N GLY A 275 -20.84 -16.45 1.51
CA GLY A 275 -19.47 -16.27 1.02
C GLY A 275 -18.51 -17.26 1.66
N ALA A 276 -17.35 -17.45 1.07
CA ALA A 276 -16.28 -18.29 1.59
C ALA A 276 -14.90 -17.76 1.16
N SER A 277 -13.91 -17.97 2.01
CA SER A 277 -12.52 -17.66 1.67
C SER A 277 -11.58 -18.74 2.17
N THR A 278 -10.50 -18.97 1.44
CA THR A 278 -9.40 -19.86 1.85
C THR A 278 -8.08 -19.24 1.42
N THR A 279 -7.09 -19.27 2.31
CA THR A 279 -5.70 -18.91 2.05
C THR A 279 -4.81 -20.05 2.56
N ALA A 280 -3.91 -20.52 1.71
CA ALA A 280 -2.90 -21.50 2.06
C ALA A 280 -1.50 -20.87 1.93
N VAL A 281 -0.64 -21.17 2.90
CA VAL A 281 0.75 -20.65 2.94
C VAL A 281 1.69 -21.82 3.20
N VAL A 282 2.73 -21.93 2.37
CA VAL A 282 3.80 -22.92 2.54
C VAL A 282 5.13 -22.19 2.58
N ASN A 283 5.97 -22.52 3.55
CA ASN A 283 7.36 -22.06 3.60
C ASN A 283 8.30 -23.26 3.60
N LEU A 284 9.23 -23.29 2.66
CA LEU A 284 10.16 -24.41 2.45
C LEU A 284 11.59 -23.88 2.36
N PRO A 285 12.45 -24.15 3.36
CA PRO A 285 13.90 -24.06 3.16
C PRO A 285 14.34 -25.12 2.13
N LEU A 286 14.83 -24.65 0.97
CA LEU A 286 15.36 -25.52 -0.10
C LEU A 286 16.81 -25.88 0.20
N ALA A 287 17.56 -24.93 0.74
CA ALA A 287 18.90 -25.14 1.32
C ALA A 287 18.94 -24.34 2.64
N ALA A 288 19.04 -25.05 3.77
CA ALA A 288 18.97 -24.45 5.10
C ALA A 288 19.96 -23.27 5.24
N GLY A 289 19.47 -22.17 5.79
CA GLY A 289 20.24 -20.93 5.98
C GLY A 289 20.61 -20.19 4.68
N THR A 290 20.33 -20.74 3.50
CA THR A 290 20.82 -20.17 2.22
C THR A 290 19.67 -19.86 1.25
N VAL A 291 18.78 -20.80 0.97
CA VAL A 291 17.69 -20.61 0.00
C VAL A 291 16.37 -21.10 0.60
N ALA A 292 15.35 -20.27 0.52
CA ALA A 292 14.00 -20.68 0.89
C ALA A 292 12.96 -20.16 -0.11
N LEU A 293 11.88 -20.92 -0.23
CA LEU A 293 10.69 -20.60 -1.02
C LEU A 293 9.48 -20.43 -0.09
N ARG A 294 8.70 -19.37 -0.32
CA ARG A 294 7.38 -19.17 0.31
C ARG A 294 6.33 -19.05 -0.78
N ALA A 295 5.33 -19.90 -0.72
CA ALA A 295 4.19 -19.90 -1.64
C ALA A 295 2.91 -19.59 -0.87
N VAL A 296 2.08 -18.72 -1.43
CA VAL A 296 0.77 -18.32 -0.88
C VAL A 296 -0.26 -18.44 -1.99
N GLY A 297 -1.39 -19.08 -1.72
CA GLY A 297 -2.53 -19.14 -2.61
C GLY A 297 -3.81 -18.72 -1.89
N TRP A 298 -4.70 -18.02 -2.57
CA TRP A 298 -5.98 -17.61 -2.01
C TRP A 298 -7.12 -17.72 -3.01
N ARG A 299 -8.30 -17.99 -2.47
CA ARG A 299 -9.57 -17.85 -3.17
C ARG A 299 -10.60 -17.28 -2.20
N GLU A 300 -11.25 -16.18 -2.60
CA GLU A 300 -12.26 -15.49 -1.82
C GLU A 300 -13.49 -15.26 -2.68
N TYR A 301 -14.62 -15.81 -2.26
CA TYR A 301 -15.92 -15.53 -2.82
C TYR A 301 -16.74 -14.74 -1.82
N GLN A 302 -17.16 -13.56 -2.18
CA GLN A 302 -18.04 -12.69 -1.42
C GLN A 302 -19.41 -12.67 -2.10
N GLY A 303 -20.44 -13.22 -1.43
CA GLY A 303 -21.80 -13.22 -1.96
C GLY A 303 -22.35 -11.80 -2.15
N GLY A 304 -23.14 -11.58 -3.17
CA GLY A 304 -23.75 -10.29 -3.46
C GLY A 304 -24.83 -9.89 -2.45
N VAL A 305 -25.20 -8.61 -2.45
CA VAL A 305 -26.22 -8.02 -1.56
C VAL A 305 -27.16 -7.04 -2.29
N ILE A 306 -26.95 -6.78 -3.57
CA ILE A 306 -27.74 -5.83 -4.37
C ILE A 306 -28.63 -6.58 -5.34
N ASP A 307 -29.93 -6.34 -5.25
CA ASP A 307 -30.93 -6.87 -6.15
C ASP A 307 -31.16 -5.92 -7.33
N MET A 308 -31.47 -6.47 -8.49
CA MET A 308 -31.91 -5.79 -9.72
C MET A 308 -33.35 -6.18 -10.04
N PRO A 309 -34.36 -5.58 -9.40
CA PRO A 309 -35.76 -6.00 -9.57
C PRO A 309 -36.26 -5.95 -11.04
N ARG A 310 -35.80 -4.94 -11.82
CA ARG A 310 -36.14 -4.80 -13.23
C ARG A 310 -35.67 -5.96 -14.12
N LEU A 311 -34.60 -6.64 -13.71
CA LEU A 311 -34.03 -7.79 -14.42
C LEU A 311 -34.30 -9.12 -13.70
N GLY A 312 -35.09 -9.12 -12.60
CA GLY A 312 -35.40 -10.31 -11.82
C GLY A 312 -34.15 -10.97 -11.19
N ARG A 313 -33.04 -10.21 -10.98
CA ARG A 313 -31.81 -10.75 -10.42
C ARG A 313 -31.69 -10.40 -8.95
N ARG A 314 -31.20 -11.35 -8.15
CA ARG A 314 -30.87 -11.16 -6.74
C ARG A 314 -29.37 -11.27 -6.55
N ASN A 315 -28.87 -10.53 -5.54
CA ASN A 315 -27.47 -10.58 -5.11
C ASN A 315 -26.47 -10.44 -6.27
N SER A 316 -26.72 -9.49 -7.16
CA SER A 316 -26.06 -9.37 -8.47
C SER A 316 -24.61 -8.91 -8.39
N ASP A 317 -24.18 -8.33 -7.25
CA ASP A 317 -22.85 -7.75 -7.01
C ASP A 317 -21.88 -8.72 -6.31
N ASP A 318 -22.03 -10.03 -6.57
CA ASP A 318 -21.09 -11.05 -6.08
C ASP A 318 -19.68 -10.79 -6.59
N GLN A 319 -18.71 -11.19 -5.77
CA GLN A 319 -17.29 -11.02 -6.07
C GLN A 319 -16.50 -12.31 -5.87
N LEU A 320 -15.67 -12.65 -6.85
CA LEU A 320 -14.66 -13.70 -6.75
C LEU A 320 -13.28 -13.11 -6.94
N ARG A 321 -12.36 -13.37 -6.01
CA ARG A 321 -10.93 -13.06 -6.10
C ARG A 321 -10.13 -14.33 -5.89
N GLU A 322 -9.22 -14.61 -6.79
CA GLU A 322 -8.32 -15.76 -6.71
C GLU A 322 -6.93 -15.35 -7.16
N GLY A 323 -5.92 -15.93 -6.51
CA GLY A 323 -4.56 -15.53 -6.81
C GLY A 323 -3.51 -16.28 -6.01
N GLY A 324 -2.27 -15.88 -6.21
CA GLY A 324 -1.14 -16.44 -5.50
C GLY A 324 0.08 -15.53 -5.50
N ARG A 325 0.98 -15.82 -4.59
CA ARG A 325 2.29 -15.17 -4.45
C ARG A 325 3.38 -16.22 -4.26
N LEU A 326 4.49 -16.04 -4.96
CA LEU A 326 5.72 -16.78 -4.74
C LEU A 326 6.80 -15.80 -4.29
N ALA A 327 7.58 -16.18 -3.29
CA ALA A 327 8.73 -15.43 -2.83
C ALA A 327 9.91 -16.39 -2.63
N LEU A 328 11.04 -16.09 -3.27
CA LEU A 328 12.30 -16.81 -3.12
C LEU A 328 13.28 -15.88 -2.40
N ARG A 329 13.87 -16.36 -1.32
CA ARG A 329 14.99 -15.69 -0.64
C ARG A 329 16.25 -16.47 -0.88
N TRP A 330 17.30 -15.77 -1.26
CA TRP A 330 18.64 -16.33 -1.45
C TRP A 330 19.66 -15.51 -0.66
N GLN A 331 20.25 -16.09 0.38
CA GLN A 331 21.39 -15.56 1.09
C GLN A 331 22.66 -15.89 0.28
N ILE A 332 23.07 -14.97 -0.60
CA ILE A 332 24.18 -15.14 -1.54
C ILE A 332 25.51 -15.25 -0.79
N ALA A 333 25.66 -14.40 0.25
CA ALA A 333 26.81 -14.36 1.12
C ALA A 333 26.35 -13.83 2.51
N PRO A 334 27.15 -13.88 3.56
CA PRO A 334 26.74 -13.40 4.89
C PRO A 334 26.13 -11.99 4.91
N ASP A 335 26.64 -11.11 4.05
CA ASP A 335 26.22 -9.71 3.95
C ASP A 335 25.38 -9.40 2.68
N TRP A 336 25.04 -10.41 1.87
CA TRP A 336 24.33 -10.23 0.59
C TRP A 336 23.12 -11.14 0.47
N ARG A 337 21.97 -10.53 0.23
CA ARG A 337 20.68 -11.23 0.07
C ARG A 337 19.95 -10.75 -1.17
N ALA A 338 19.35 -11.67 -1.89
CA ALA A 338 18.39 -11.40 -2.95
C ALA A 338 17.03 -11.97 -2.57
N ASP A 339 16.00 -11.16 -2.73
CA ASP A 339 14.59 -11.56 -2.59
C ASP A 339 13.89 -11.38 -3.95
N LEU A 340 13.40 -12.48 -4.53
CA LEU A 340 12.59 -12.48 -5.75
C LEU A 340 11.13 -12.73 -5.36
N ALA A 341 10.21 -11.91 -5.83
CA ALA A 341 8.79 -12.10 -5.56
C ALA A 341 7.94 -11.94 -6.82
N GLY A 342 6.92 -12.78 -6.93
CA GLY A 342 5.89 -12.69 -7.95
C GLY A 342 4.51 -12.77 -7.32
N VAL A 343 3.56 -11.96 -7.80
CA VAL A 343 2.16 -11.93 -7.39
C VAL A 343 1.29 -11.99 -8.62
N TRP A 344 0.22 -12.77 -8.56
CA TRP A 344 -0.83 -12.78 -9.55
C TRP A 344 -2.19 -12.85 -8.86
N GLN A 345 -3.17 -12.05 -9.32
CA GLN A 345 -4.56 -12.09 -8.87
C GLN A 345 -5.50 -11.84 -10.03
N ARG A 346 -6.60 -12.56 -10.06
CA ARG A 346 -7.75 -12.30 -10.90
C ARG A 346 -8.96 -11.97 -10.02
N SER A 347 -9.70 -10.93 -10.43
CA SER A 347 -10.94 -10.53 -9.76
C SER A 347 -12.09 -10.48 -10.76
N ARG A 348 -13.27 -10.90 -10.31
CA ARG A 348 -14.52 -10.79 -11.05
C ARG A 348 -15.59 -10.27 -10.11
N ILE A 349 -16.32 -9.25 -10.54
CA ILE A 349 -17.50 -8.73 -9.87
C ILE A 349 -18.67 -8.86 -10.84
N GLY A 350 -19.79 -9.44 -10.39
CA GLY A 350 -20.95 -9.70 -11.21
C GLY A 350 -21.67 -8.42 -11.69
N ASN A 351 -21.74 -7.41 -10.81
CA ASN A 351 -22.32 -6.09 -11.09
C ASN A 351 -21.74 -5.03 -10.16
N SER A 352 -22.02 -3.75 -10.40
CA SER A 352 -21.60 -2.65 -9.52
C SER A 352 -22.07 -2.85 -8.07
N HIS A 353 -21.21 -2.51 -7.11
CA HIS A 353 -21.56 -2.43 -5.69
C HIS A 353 -22.34 -1.15 -5.33
N SER A 354 -22.64 -0.31 -6.32
CA SER A 354 -23.40 0.93 -6.13
C SER A 354 -24.84 0.76 -6.66
N THR A 355 -25.76 1.41 -5.98
CA THR A 355 -27.17 1.46 -6.41
C THR A 355 -27.43 2.74 -7.20
N ILE A 356 -28.34 2.68 -8.17
CA ILE A 356 -28.81 3.80 -8.98
C ILE A 356 -30.28 4.03 -8.67
N GLY A 357 -30.73 5.29 -8.70
CA GLY A 357 -32.14 5.66 -8.64
C GLY A 357 -32.74 5.84 -7.24
N GLY A 358 -31.91 6.07 -6.20
CA GLY A 358 -32.38 6.53 -4.88
C GLY A 358 -33.28 5.57 -4.08
N GLY A 359 -33.36 4.29 -4.47
CA GLY A 359 -34.13 3.23 -3.84
C GLY A 359 -33.54 2.74 -2.49
N ALA A 360 -33.98 1.54 -2.07
CA ALA A 360 -33.43 0.88 -0.88
C ALA A 360 -31.93 0.60 -1.06
N PRO A 361 -31.14 0.56 0.03
CA PRO A 361 -29.68 0.35 -0.03
C PRO A 361 -29.23 -0.98 -0.66
N ASP A 362 -30.13 -1.94 -0.79
CA ASP A 362 -29.92 -3.28 -1.37
C ASP A 362 -30.65 -3.47 -2.71
N GLN A 363 -31.14 -2.40 -3.33
CA GLN A 363 -31.81 -2.47 -4.62
C GLN A 363 -31.29 -1.38 -5.57
N THR A 364 -31.13 -1.71 -6.83
CA THR A 364 -30.78 -0.77 -7.89
C THR A 364 -31.85 -0.74 -8.98
N ALA A 365 -32.18 0.46 -9.44
CA ALA A 365 -33.07 0.67 -10.57
C ALA A 365 -32.40 0.47 -11.95
N ALA A 366 -31.10 0.15 -11.95
CA ALA A 366 -30.32 -0.05 -13.18
C ALA A 366 -30.96 -1.12 -14.10
N GLN A 367 -30.92 -0.86 -15.40
CA GLN A 367 -31.35 -1.77 -16.46
C GLN A 367 -30.16 -2.41 -17.19
N VAL A 368 -28.96 -2.06 -16.81
CA VAL A 368 -27.70 -2.52 -17.40
C VAL A 368 -26.90 -3.24 -16.34
N ILE A 369 -26.36 -4.39 -16.68
CA ILE A 369 -25.41 -5.11 -15.86
C ILE A 369 -24.03 -4.56 -16.19
N VAL A 370 -23.31 -4.07 -15.17
CA VAL A 370 -21.98 -3.47 -15.27
C VAL A 370 -20.96 -4.27 -14.47
N PRO A 371 -20.51 -5.42 -15.00
CA PRO A 371 -19.52 -6.24 -14.33
C PRO A 371 -18.16 -5.53 -14.32
N PHE A 372 -17.27 -6.02 -13.47
CA PHE A 372 -15.87 -5.62 -13.48
C PHE A 372 -15.00 -6.87 -13.45
N PHE A 373 -13.99 -6.90 -14.29
CA PHE A 373 -12.98 -7.95 -14.33
C PHE A 373 -11.61 -7.30 -14.23
N ASP A 374 -10.71 -7.90 -13.50
CA ASP A 374 -9.32 -7.49 -13.57
C ASP A 374 -8.36 -8.67 -13.42
N THR A 375 -7.16 -8.49 -13.94
CA THR A 375 -6.02 -9.34 -13.65
C THR A 375 -4.86 -8.43 -13.32
N PHE A 376 -4.29 -8.62 -12.14
CA PHE A 376 -3.09 -7.94 -11.70
C PHE A 376 -1.94 -8.96 -11.58
N ALA A 377 -0.79 -8.62 -12.10
CA ALA A 377 0.44 -9.38 -11.92
C ALA A 377 1.59 -8.44 -11.60
N MET A 378 2.54 -8.90 -10.81
CA MET A 378 3.75 -8.17 -10.43
C MET A 378 4.91 -9.12 -10.24
N ALA A 379 6.09 -8.70 -10.66
CA ALA A 379 7.36 -9.35 -10.34
C ALA A 379 8.35 -8.32 -9.82
N SER A 380 9.12 -8.67 -8.79
CA SER A 380 10.17 -7.82 -8.24
C SER A 380 11.41 -8.62 -7.86
N LEU A 381 12.57 -7.97 -7.99
CA LEU A 381 13.85 -8.42 -7.47
C LEU A 381 14.38 -7.33 -6.55
N ASP A 382 14.61 -7.68 -5.29
CA ASP A 382 15.23 -6.83 -4.30
C ASP A 382 16.59 -7.41 -3.94
N LEU A 383 17.67 -6.62 -4.12
CA LEU A 383 19.02 -6.96 -3.71
C LEU A 383 19.42 -6.07 -2.54
N HIS A 384 19.86 -6.68 -1.46
CA HIS A 384 20.39 -6.00 -0.28
C HIS A 384 21.79 -6.50 0.02
N GLY A 385 22.71 -5.57 0.28
CA GLY A 385 24.09 -5.94 0.59
C GLY A 385 24.86 -4.88 1.37
N ARG A 386 25.96 -5.27 2.02
CA ARG A 386 26.91 -4.37 2.66
C ARG A 386 28.15 -4.20 1.79
N LEU A 387 28.55 -2.94 1.59
CA LEU A 387 29.73 -2.59 0.81
C LEU A 387 30.95 -2.41 1.73
N GLY A 388 31.84 -3.39 1.72
CA GLY A 388 33.09 -3.36 2.51
C GLY A 388 32.85 -3.30 4.01
N SER A 389 33.87 -2.88 4.77
CA SER A 389 33.83 -2.77 6.24
C SER A 389 33.31 -1.41 6.74
N GLY A 390 32.99 -0.49 5.83
CA GLY A 390 32.64 0.91 6.12
C GLY A 390 31.20 1.14 6.58
N GLY A 391 30.36 0.09 6.73
CA GLY A 391 28.99 0.22 7.21
C GLY A 391 27.99 0.83 6.19
N VAL A 392 28.38 0.93 4.91
CA VAL A 392 27.50 1.36 3.84
C VAL A 392 26.70 0.17 3.34
N SER A 393 25.37 0.31 3.26
CA SER A 393 24.47 -0.67 2.66
C SER A 393 24.03 -0.23 1.27
N LEU A 394 23.89 -1.20 0.37
CA LEU A 394 23.28 -1.08 -0.95
C LEU A 394 21.92 -1.78 -0.93
N ASP A 395 20.89 -1.07 -1.38
CA ASP A 395 19.59 -1.64 -1.70
C ASP A 395 19.28 -1.35 -3.16
N ALA A 396 18.93 -2.37 -3.93
CA ALA A 396 18.49 -2.21 -5.31
C ALA A 396 17.20 -2.98 -5.54
N THR A 397 16.24 -2.33 -6.17
CA THR A 397 14.94 -2.94 -6.54
C THR A 397 14.71 -2.77 -8.03
N ALA A 398 14.33 -3.84 -8.71
CA ALA A 398 13.80 -3.81 -10.07
C ALA A 398 12.43 -4.49 -10.07
N ALA A 399 11.44 -3.87 -10.71
CA ALA A 399 10.08 -4.40 -10.69
C ALA A 399 9.33 -4.10 -11.97
N GLN A 400 8.40 -5.00 -12.27
CA GLN A 400 7.44 -4.88 -13.35
C GLN A 400 6.05 -5.27 -12.83
N SER A 401 5.04 -4.46 -13.13
CA SER A 401 3.64 -4.82 -12.87
C SER A 401 2.79 -4.68 -14.14
N TRP A 402 1.75 -5.49 -14.19
CA TRP A 402 0.76 -5.55 -15.27
C TRP A 402 -0.62 -5.55 -14.64
N TRP A 403 -1.46 -4.62 -15.03
CA TRP A 403 -2.84 -4.59 -14.60
C TRP A 403 -3.77 -4.50 -15.82
N ARG A 404 -4.78 -5.34 -15.86
CA ARG A 404 -5.72 -5.48 -16.97
C ARG A 404 -7.16 -5.34 -16.45
N PRO A 405 -7.59 -4.13 -16.04
CA PRO A 405 -8.96 -3.90 -15.65
C PRO A 405 -9.85 -3.80 -16.88
N HIS A 406 -10.98 -4.46 -16.84
CA HIS A 406 -12.02 -4.38 -17.82
C HIS A 406 -13.30 -3.90 -17.11
N ARG A 407 -13.66 -2.66 -17.35
CA ARG A 407 -14.78 -2.01 -16.70
C ARG A 407 -15.92 -1.74 -17.66
N PHE A 408 -17.11 -1.71 -17.10
CA PHE A 408 -18.32 -1.34 -17.78
C PHE A 408 -19.03 -0.28 -16.98
N TRP A 409 -19.83 0.57 -17.61
CA TRP A 409 -20.74 1.46 -16.91
C TRP A 409 -22.01 1.69 -17.69
N ASP A 410 -23.09 1.94 -16.96
CA ASP A 410 -24.38 2.33 -17.54
C ASP A 410 -24.28 3.75 -18.08
N PHE A 411 -24.49 3.90 -19.39
CA PHE A 411 -24.43 5.15 -20.11
C PHE A 411 -25.80 5.61 -20.57
N THR A 412 -26.86 4.88 -20.16
CA THR A 412 -28.24 5.09 -20.61
C THR A 412 -28.73 6.49 -20.34
N GLN A 413 -28.55 6.99 -19.09
CA GLN A 413 -29.05 8.31 -18.73
C GLN A 413 -28.29 9.44 -19.42
N SER A 414 -26.97 9.34 -19.57
CA SER A 414 -26.18 10.28 -20.37
C SER A 414 -26.72 10.41 -21.78
N GLN A 415 -27.04 9.29 -22.41
CA GLN A 415 -27.62 9.29 -23.76
C GLN A 415 -29.01 9.87 -23.76
N LEU A 416 -29.88 9.52 -22.80
CA LEU A 416 -31.26 10.03 -22.72
C LEU A 416 -31.35 11.53 -22.43
N ASN A 417 -30.35 12.12 -21.79
CA ASN A 417 -30.25 13.56 -21.57
C ASN A 417 -30.11 14.37 -22.87
N HIS A 418 -29.82 13.72 -24.00
CA HIS A 418 -29.77 14.30 -25.34
C HIS A 418 -31.05 14.09 -26.19
N LEU A 419 -32.15 13.70 -25.53
CA LEU A 419 -33.47 13.79 -26.21
C LEU A 419 -33.75 15.26 -26.55
N ASP A 420 -34.32 15.48 -27.74
CA ASP A 420 -34.61 16.81 -28.28
C ASP A 420 -33.39 17.74 -28.47
N ASP A 421 -32.16 17.18 -28.48
CA ASP A 421 -30.92 17.94 -28.71
C ASP A 421 -30.84 18.40 -30.18
N ALA A 422 -31.03 19.71 -30.36
CA ALA A 422 -31.05 20.31 -31.70
C ALA A 422 -29.69 20.20 -32.42
N THR A 423 -28.57 20.29 -31.65
CA THR A 423 -27.23 20.22 -32.20
C THR A 423 -26.89 18.81 -32.68
N ALA A 424 -27.18 17.81 -31.84
CA ALA A 424 -26.97 16.41 -32.18
C ALA A 424 -27.87 15.97 -33.35
N CYS A 425 -29.10 16.41 -33.34
CA CYS A 425 -30.03 16.17 -34.46
C CYS A 425 -29.53 16.78 -35.77
N ALA A 426 -29.08 18.04 -35.75
CA ALA A 426 -28.56 18.70 -36.94
C ALA A 426 -27.29 18.01 -37.48
N ALA A 427 -26.41 17.58 -36.59
CA ALA A 427 -25.22 16.81 -36.96
C ALA A 427 -25.59 15.46 -37.62
N LEU A 428 -26.52 14.72 -37.02
CA LEU A 428 -26.97 13.44 -37.53
C LEU A 428 -27.69 13.59 -38.89
N ALA A 429 -28.42 14.70 -39.10
CA ALA A 429 -29.06 15.02 -40.33
C ALA A 429 -28.14 15.67 -41.39
N SER A 430 -26.84 15.85 -41.05
CA SER A 430 -25.85 16.51 -41.92
C SER A 430 -26.26 17.94 -42.37
N LEU A 431 -26.92 18.68 -41.47
CA LEU A 431 -27.30 20.07 -41.71
C LEU A 431 -26.12 20.99 -41.47
N ALA A 432 -25.77 21.79 -42.50
CA ALA A 432 -24.64 22.75 -42.39
C ALA A 432 -24.98 23.93 -41.47
N THR A 433 -26.19 24.37 -41.43
CA THR A 433 -26.74 25.42 -40.57
C THR A 433 -28.24 25.17 -40.36
N GLY A 434 -28.72 25.41 -39.15
CA GLY A 434 -30.15 25.40 -38.85
C GLY A 434 -30.59 24.31 -37.86
N ASN A 435 -31.81 24.43 -37.40
CA ASN A 435 -32.44 23.49 -36.50
C ASN A 435 -33.10 22.35 -37.27
N CYS A 436 -33.15 21.17 -36.69
CA CYS A 436 -33.92 20.06 -37.23
C CYS A 436 -35.41 20.42 -37.38
N SER A 437 -36.03 19.99 -38.45
CA SER A 437 -37.48 19.96 -38.54
C SER A 437 -38.08 19.00 -37.51
N ALA A 438 -39.37 19.15 -37.19
CA ALA A 438 -40.06 18.23 -36.28
C ALA A 438 -39.96 16.76 -36.72
N THR A 439 -39.99 16.47 -38.01
CA THR A 439 -39.84 15.12 -38.56
C THR A 439 -38.41 14.57 -38.36
N GLN A 440 -37.40 15.41 -38.55
CA GLN A 440 -36.00 15.05 -38.31
C GLN A 440 -35.74 14.80 -36.81
N MET A 441 -36.23 15.67 -35.94
CA MET A 441 -36.16 15.49 -34.51
C MET A 441 -36.86 14.20 -34.02
N ALA A 442 -38.04 13.93 -34.51
CA ALA A 442 -38.76 12.69 -34.22
C ALA A 442 -37.98 11.43 -34.70
N ARG A 443 -37.29 11.52 -35.83
CA ARG A 443 -36.42 10.45 -36.33
C ARG A 443 -35.19 10.30 -35.43
N TYR A 444 -34.53 11.39 -35.04
CA TYR A 444 -33.40 11.43 -34.15
C TYR A 444 -33.74 10.79 -32.79
N ASN A 445 -34.80 11.23 -32.13
CA ASN A 445 -35.28 10.68 -30.88
C ASN A 445 -35.59 9.18 -30.95
N ARG A 446 -36.20 8.74 -32.03
CA ARG A 446 -36.48 7.31 -32.27
C ARG A 446 -35.21 6.48 -32.36
N LEU A 447 -34.18 6.96 -33.05
CA LEU A 447 -32.88 6.29 -33.15
C LEU A 447 -32.16 6.24 -31.78
N LEU A 448 -32.19 7.35 -31.04
CA LEU A 448 -31.61 7.42 -29.68
C LEU A 448 -32.30 6.43 -28.73
N LEU A 449 -33.64 6.41 -28.72
CA LEU A 449 -34.42 5.47 -27.89
C LEU A 449 -34.21 4.01 -28.32
N ALA A 450 -34.08 3.72 -29.60
CA ALA A 450 -33.83 2.37 -30.11
C ALA A 450 -32.42 1.85 -29.74
N SER A 451 -31.45 2.75 -29.55
CA SER A 451 -30.11 2.39 -29.10
C SER A 451 -30.01 2.26 -27.59
N SER A 452 -31.02 2.74 -26.85
CA SER A 452 -31.07 2.63 -25.37
C SER A 452 -31.74 1.30 -24.94
N PRO A 453 -31.39 0.74 -23.75
CA PRO A 453 -30.30 1.13 -22.84
C PRO A 453 -28.92 0.93 -23.47
N THR A 454 -27.95 1.68 -22.96
CA THR A 454 -26.56 1.69 -23.50
C THR A 454 -25.56 1.47 -22.39
N LEU A 455 -24.54 0.66 -22.66
CA LEU A 455 -23.38 0.53 -21.81
C LEU A 455 -22.11 1.01 -22.52
N VAL A 456 -21.13 1.44 -21.76
CA VAL A 456 -19.76 1.64 -22.23
C VAL A 456 -18.92 0.46 -21.78
N ASP A 457 -18.26 -0.16 -22.75
CA ASP A 457 -17.29 -1.25 -22.61
C ASP A 457 -15.89 -0.65 -22.69
N GLN A 458 -15.08 -0.84 -21.61
CA GLN A 458 -13.77 -0.23 -21.51
C GLN A 458 -12.70 -1.19 -20.96
N PRO A 459 -12.08 -1.99 -21.82
CA PRO A 459 -10.85 -2.72 -21.49
C PRO A 459 -9.67 -1.73 -21.37
N LEU A 460 -8.86 -1.90 -20.33
CA LEU A 460 -7.67 -1.10 -20.03
C LEU A 460 -6.45 -2.00 -19.83
N ALA A 461 -5.28 -1.46 -20.10
CA ALA A 461 -3.99 -2.06 -19.78
C ALA A 461 -3.09 -1.02 -19.13
N VAL A 462 -2.51 -1.36 -17.99
CA VAL A 462 -1.56 -0.52 -17.25
C VAL A 462 -0.32 -1.35 -17.00
N ASP A 463 0.80 -0.94 -17.58
CA ASP A 463 2.11 -1.59 -17.42
C ASP A 463 3.06 -0.61 -16.74
N VAL A 464 3.68 -1.02 -15.62
CA VAL A 464 4.63 -0.18 -14.88
C VAL A 464 5.95 -0.93 -14.70
N SER A 465 7.03 -0.38 -15.25
CA SER A 465 8.40 -0.79 -14.97
C SER A 465 9.02 0.21 -14.01
N SER A 466 9.72 -0.24 -13.00
CA SER A 466 10.43 0.65 -12.05
C SER A 466 11.75 0.07 -11.60
N GLY A 467 12.70 0.96 -11.32
CA GLY A 467 13.99 0.62 -10.75
C GLY A 467 14.41 1.67 -9.72
N GLU A 468 14.97 1.22 -8.61
CA GLU A 468 15.51 2.09 -7.56
C GLU A 468 16.82 1.51 -7.05
N VAL A 469 17.84 2.34 -6.89
CA VAL A 469 19.11 1.98 -6.26
C VAL A 469 19.39 2.99 -5.15
N ARG A 470 19.67 2.50 -3.95
CA ARG A 470 19.97 3.30 -2.76
C ARG A 470 21.27 2.86 -2.12
N LEU A 471 21.99 3.85 -1.63
CA LEU A 471 23.09 3.69 -0.68
C LEU A 471 22.66 4.31 0.64
N SER A 472 22.95 3.65 1.74
CA SER A 472 22.67 4.15 3.09
C SER A 472 23.79 3.82 4.04
N ALA A 473 24.00 4.69 5.04
CA ALA A 473 24.95 4.43 6.12
C ALA A 473 24.39 4.93 7.45
N GLU A 474 24.73 4.22 8.51
CA GLU A 474 24.35 4.55 9.88
C GLU A 474 25.55 5.02 10.69
N GLY A 475 25.35 5.98 11.60
CA GLY A 475 26.40 6.54 12.45
C GLY A 475 25.95 7.82 13.14
N ARG A 476 26.89 8.69 13.49
CA ARG A 476 26.60 10.04 13.99
C ARG A 476 25.83 10.86 12.94
N MET A 477 26.11 10.62 11.69
CA MET A 477 25.35 11.08 10.53
C MET A 477 24.80 9.83 9.84
N THR A 478 23.48 9.72 9.80
CA THR A 478 22.76 8.65 9.09
C THR A 478 22.24 9.23 7.81
N TRP A 479 22.50 8.59 6.67
CA TRP A 479 22.07 9.11 5.39
C TRP A 479 21.60 8.01 4.43
N THR A 480 20.75 8.39 3.49
CA THR A 480 20.33 7.58 2.35
C THR A 480 20.38 8.45 1.11
N ALA A 481 20.97 7.97 0.03
CA ALA A 481 20.97 8.60 -1.28
C ALA A 481 20.55 7.59 -2.33
N GLY A 482 19.82 8.00 -3.35
CA GLY A 482 19.32 7.03 -4.33
C GLY A 482 18.92 7.65 -5.66
N LEU A 483 18.80 6.75 -6.64
CA LEU A 483 18.30 6.99 -7.98
C LEU A 483 17.01 6.19 -8.18
N PHE A 484 16.05 6.80 -8.84
CA PHE A 484 14.79 6.17 -9.20
C PHE A 484 14.46 6.42 -10.66
N ALA A 485 13.95 5.40 -11.33
CA ALA A 485 13.42 5.50 -12.68
C ALA A 485 12.14 4.67 -12.78
N SER A 486 11.13 5.19 -13.47
CA SER A 486 9.93 4.41 -13.80
C SER A 486 9.36 4.80 -15.15
N ARG A 487 8.69 3.83 -15.77
CA ARG A 487 7.85 4.01 -16.95
C ARG A 487 6.50 3.38 -16.72
N ARG A 488 5.44 4.16 -16.88
CA ARG A 488 4.06 3.68 -16.92
C ARG A 488 3.51 3.84 -18.33
N SER A 489 2.95 2.77 -18.90
CA SER A 489 2.24 2.77 -20.17
C SER A 489 0.80 2.37 -19.92
N ASP A 490 -0.13 3.20 -20.36
CA ASP A 490 -1.57 2.99 -20.22
C ASP A 490 -2.18 2.92 -21.63
N ASP A 491 -2.92 1.86 -21.91
CA ASP A 491 -3.67 1.68 -23.15
C ASP A 491 -5.12 1.35 -22.83
N GLY A 492 -6.04 1.81 -23.67
CA GLY A 492 -7.45 1.49 -23.48
C GLY A 492 -8.33 1.82 -24.68
N GLN A 493 -9.51 1.24 -24.63
CA GLN A 493 -10.56 1.48 -25.59
C GLN A 493 -11.85 1.82 -24.84
N SER A 494 -12.71 2.60 -25.45
CA SER A 494 -14.08 2.90 -24.97
C SER A 494 -15.04 2.71 -26.13
N ALA A 495 -15.99 1.79 -25.98
CA ALA A 495 -16.99 1.48 -26.99
C ALA A 495 -18.40 1.58 -26.37
N SER A 496 -19.31 2.30 -27.01
CA SER A 496 -20.73 2.33 -26.61
C SER A 496 -21.49 1.21 -27.31
N LEU A 497 -22.21 0.38 -26.55
CA LEU A 497 -22.92 -0.80 -27.00
C LEU A 497 -24.39 -0.71 -26.55
N GLY A 498 -25.31 -0.99 -27.49
CA GLY A 498 -26.71 -1.15 -27.14
C GLY A 498 -26.96 -2.38 -26.28
N VAL A 499 -27.84 -2.26 -25.30
CA VAL A 499 -28.15 -3.31 -24.32
C VAL A 499 -29.53 -3.92 -24.62
N ASN A 500 -29.66 -5.23 -24.39
CA ASN A 500 -30.97 -5.89 -24.40
C ASN A 500 -31.66 -5.59 -23.04
N PRO A 501 -32.82 -4.87 -23.06
CA PRO A 501 -33.48 -4.44 -21.82
C PRO A 501 -34.01 -5.60 -20.96
N ALA A 502 -34.23 -6.78 -21.57
CA ALA A 502 -34.72 -7.96 -20.83
C ALA A 502 -33.59 -8.67 -20.07
N THR A 503 -32.36 -8.60 -20.57
CA THR A 503 -31.22 -9.30 -19.96
C THR A 503 -30.24 -8.38 -19.25
N GLY A 504 -30.25 -7.09 -19.55
CA GLY A 504 -29.28 -6.11 -19.06
C GLY A 504 -27.86 -6.25 -19.66
N LEU A 505 -27.67 -7.10 -20.66
CA LEU A 505 -26.37 -7.40 -21.29
C LEU A 505 -26.30 -6.74 -22.67
N ALA A 506 -25.07 -6.48 -23.14
CA ALA A 506 -24.85 -6.03 -24.50
C ALA A 506 -25.55 -6.95 -25.53
N ARG A 507 -26.16 -6.39 -26.56
CA ARG A 507 -26.81 -7.14 -27.65
C ARG A 507 -25.72 -7.90 -28.41
N PRO A 508 -25.80 -9.24 -28.54
CA PRO A 508 -24.82 -10.00 -29.29
C PRO A 508 -24.75 -9.57 -30.76
N GLY A 509 -23.54 -9.48 -31.33
CA GLY A 509 -23.32 -9.18 -32.74
C GLY A 509 -23.64 -7.75 -33.19
N THR A 510 -24.01 -6.84 -32.27
CA THR A 510 -24.21 -5.43 -32.64
C THR A 510 -22.85 -4.72 -32.71
N GLN A 511 -22.72 -3.87 -33.75
CA GLN A 511 -21.59 -2.96 -33.86
C GLN A 511 -21.69 -1.88 -32.79
N PRO A 512 -20.56 -1.38 -32.26
CA PRO A 512 -20.56 -0.26 -31.35
C PRO A 512 -21.14 0.98 -32.01
N THR A 513 -21.82 1.80 -31.21
CA THR A 513 -22.35 3.10 -31.67
C THR A 513 -21.30 4.20 -31.55
N SER A 514 -20.27 3.99 -30.80
CA SER A 514 -19.06 4.84 -30.74
C SER A 514 -17.84 4.02 -30.40
N LEU A 515 -16.67 4.47 -30.88
CA LEU A 515 -15.40 3.82 -30.60
C LEU A 515 -14.28 4.85 -30.45
N ARG A 516 -13.65 4.85 -29.30
CA ARG A 516 -12.49 5.67 -28.96
C ARG A 516 -11.35 4.78 -28.45
N ARG A 517 -10.13 5.02 -28.92
CA ARG A 517 -8.90 4.45 -28.37
C ARG A 517 -8.09 5.55 -27.71
N PHE A 518 -7.39 5.22 -26.65
CA PHE A 518 -6.53 6.16 -25.94
C PHE A 518 -5.30 5.44 -25.37
N ALA A 519 -4.19 6.17 -25.29
CA ALA A 519 -2.95 5.70 -24.74
C ALA A 519 -2.25 6.83 -23.98
N SER A 520 -1.51 6.48 -22.94
CA SER A 520 -0.66 7.41 -22.21
C SER A 520 0.64 6.74 -21.81
N GLN A 521 1.74 7.48 -21.84
CA GLN A 521 3.01 7.05 -21.29
C GLN A 521 3.52 8.12 -20.34
N LEU A 522 3.98 7.72 -19.15
CA LEU A 522 4.62 8.56 -18.17
C LEU A 522 6.01 8.00 -17.86
N ASP A 523 7.04 8.76 -18.16
CA ASP A 523 8.43 8.48 -17.79
C ASP A 523 8.83 9.38 -16.63
N GLU A 524 9.40 8.81 -15.56
CA GLU A 524 9.85 9.53 -14.38
C GLU A 524 11.28 9.15 -14.03
N TYR A 525 12.08 10.16 -13.66
CA TYR A 525 13.45 10.00 -13.17
C TYR A 525 13.64 10.88 -11.94
N ALA A 526 14.35 10.37 -10.95
CA ALA A 526 14.67 11.18 -9.78
C ALA A 526 16.01 10.81 -9.15
N LEU A 527 16.66 11.86 -8.60
CA LEU A 527 17.78 11.75 -7.67
C LEU A 527 17.31 12.25 -6.31
N PHE A 528 17.56 11.49 -5.25
CA PHE A 528 17.13 11.89 -3.91
C PHE A 528 18.18 11.59 -2.85
N GLY A 529 18.13 12.36 -1.77
CA GLY A 529 18.95 12.17 -0.59
C GLY A 529 18.21 12.60 0.67
N ASP A 530 18.44 11.89 1.75
CA ASP A 530 17.91 12.16 3.08
C ASP A 530 18.99 11.91 4.12
N GLY A 531 19.19 12.84 5.05
CA GLY A 531 20.18 12.77 6.09
C GLY A 531 19.63 13.18 7.44
N SER A 532 20.17 12.54 8.49
CA SER A 532 19.90 12.87 9.90
C SER A 532 21.23 13.02 10.63
N TRP A 533 21.40 14.13 11.32
CA TRP A 533 22.59 14.45 12.10
C TRP A 533 22.23 14.61 13.58
N ARG A 534 22.89 13.82 14.41
CA ARG A 534 22.77 13.93 15.87
C ARG A 534 23.61 15.10 16.36
N ALA A 535 22.99 16.28 16.42
CA ALA A 535 23.65 17.51 16.86
C ALA A 535 24.02 17.46 18.34
N LEU A 536 23.09 16.97 19.18
CA LEU A 536 23.28 16.71 20.61
C LEU A 536 22.74 15.32 20.95
N PRO A 537 23.07 14.72 22.11
CA PRO A 537 22.54 13.40 22.50
C PRO A 537 21.01 13.28 22.46
N TRP A 538 20.32 14.40 22.72
CA TRP A 538 18.87 14.51 22.74
C TRP A 538 18.27 15.24 21.54
N LEU A 539 19.10 15.81 20.62
CA LEU A 539 18.64 16.62 19.49
C LEU A 539 19.16 16.04 18.17
N MET A 540 18.25 15.76 17.24
CA MET A 540 18.55 15.32 15.89
C MET A 540 17.95 16.32 14.88
N LEU A 541 18.73 16.68 13.88
CA LEU A 541 18.32 17.48 12.74
C LEU A 541 18.30 16.57 11.51
N SER A 542 17.26 16.65 10.72
CA SER A 542 17.13 15.85 9.49
C SER A 542 16.68 16.71 8.33
N GLY A 543 17.18 16.40 7.15
CA GLY A 543 16.78 17.05 5.91
C GLY A 543 16.87 16.11 4.74
N GLY A 544 16.00 16.30 3.76
CA GLY A 544 16.02 15.52 2.54
C GLY A 544 15.52 16.32 1.36
N LEU A 545 16.07 16.01 0.18
CA LEU A 545 15.71 16.63 -1.09
C LEU A 545 15.55 15.54 -2.16
N ARG A 546 14.64 15.78 -3.10
CA ARG A 546 14.47 14.98 -4.32
C ARG A 546 14.33 15.93 -5.50
N TYR A 547 15.23 15.81 -6.45
CA TYR A 547 15.06 16.36 -7.78
C TYR A 547 14.31 15.34 -8.62
N PHE A 548 13.26 15.76 -9.31
CA PHE A 548 12.48 14.92 -10.20
C PHE A 548 12.38 15.53 -11.59
N HIS A 549 12.24 14.67 -12.57
CA HIS A 549 11.88 15.00 -13.95
C HIS A 549 10.82 13.99 -14.41
N TYR A 550 9.74 14.46 -15.04
CA TYR A 550 8.81 13.60 -15.72
C TYR A 550 8.45 14.11 -17.11
N ALA A 551 8.12 13.17 -17.98
CA ALA A 551 7.57 13.42 -19.31
C ALA A 551 6.33 12.53 -19.50
N ARG A 552 5.22 13.13 -19.90
CA ARG A 552 3.97 12.42 -20.21
C ARG A 552 3.55 12.68 -21.64
N THR A 553 3.19 11.65 -22.37
CA THR A 553 2.50 11.73 -23.65
C THR A 553 1.13 11.09 -23.50
N THR A 554 0.10 11.70 -24.12
CA THR A 554 -1.26 11.16 -24.08
C THR A 554 -1.87 11.30 -25.47
N GLN A 555 -2.55 10.26 -25.94
CA GLN A 555 -3.20 10.20 -27.24
C GLN A 555 -4.65 9.74 -27.10
N SER A 556 -5.52 10.25 -27.95
CA SER A 556 -6.91 9.81 -28.07
C SER A 556 -7.31 9.83 -29.56
N VAL A 557 -7.86 8.73 -30.03
CA VAL A 557 -8.34 8.59 -31.41
C VAL A 557 -9.80 8.13 -31.37
N VAL A 558 -10.71 8.97 -31.86
CA VAL A 558 -12.11 8.65 -32.09
C VAL A 558 -12.23 8.16 -33.50
N THR A 559 -12.42 6.86 -33.70
CA THR A 559 -12.59 6.24 -35.02
C THR A 559 -14.07 6.15 -35.42
N LEU A 560 -14.95 6.02 -34.43
CA LEU A 560 -16.40 6.04 -34.63
C LEU A 560 -16.98 7.05 -33.62
N PRO A 561 -17.39 8.24 -34.11
CA PRO A 561 -18.01 9.25 -33.26
C PRO A 561 -19.36 8.78 -32.73
N ASN A 562 -19.73 9.25 -31.52
CA ASN A 562 -21.08 9.00 -31.00
C ASN A 562 -22.08 9.86 -31.75
N PRO A 563 -23.13 9.28 -32.33
CA PRO A 563 -24.11 10.05 -33.13
C PRO A 563 -25.00 10.95 -32.26
N PHE A 564 -25.04 10.78 -30.95
CA PHE A 564 -25.88 11.53 -30.02
C PHE A 564 -25.11 12.52 -29.16
N LEU A 565 -23.79 12.33 -29.03
CA LEU A 565 -22.88 13.13 -28.20
C LEU A 565 -21.70 13.60 -29.08
N GLY A 566 -21.47 14.90 -29.17
CA GLY A 566 -20.30 15.42 -29.89
C GLY A 566 -18.93 14.94 -29.37
N PRO A 567 -17.88 15.07 -30.14
CA PRO A 567 -17.86 15.55 -31.53
C PRO A 567 -18.42 14.50 -32.51
N PHE A 568 -19.12 14.98 -33.55
CA PHE A 568 -19.80 14.13 -34.52
C PHE A 568 -18.90 13.70 -35.69
N ALA A 569 -17.61 13.92 -35.62
CA ALA A 569 -16.62 13.52 -36.62
C ALA A 569 -15.45 12.75 -36.01
N PRO A 570 -14.82 11.83 -36.76
CA PRO A 570 -13.58 11.21 -36.35
C PRO A 570 -12.51 12.25 -35.97
N SER A 571 -11.75 12.00 -34.92
CA SER A 571 -10.76 12.94 -34.45
C SER A 571 -9.55 12.23 -33.83
N SER A 572 -8.40 12.90 -33.88
CA SER A 572 -7.20 12.45 -33.19
C SER A 572 -6.57 13.60 -32.43
N LEU A 573 -6.22 13.36 -31.18
CA LEU A 573 -5.59 14.36 -30.33
C LEU A 573 -4.38 13.70 -29.66
N ALA A 574 -3.23 14.36 -29.73
CA ALA A 574 -2.00 13.95 -29.04
C ALA A 574 -1.43 15.14 -28.28
N MET A 575 -1.02 14.94 -27.07
CA MET A 575 -0.47 15.96 -26.20
C MET A 575 0.75 15.45 -25.43
N ALA A 576 1.68 16.36 -25.13
CA ALA A 576 2.85 16.07 -24.31
C ALA A 576 2.99 17.11 -23.20
N THR A 577 3.30 16.63 -21.99
CA THR A 577 3.56 17.46 -20.82
C THR A 577 4.90 17.05 -20.23
N ARG A 578 5.71 18.03 -19.82
CA ARG A 578 6.99 17.79 -19.16
C ARG A 578 7.13 18.75 -17.99
N ALA A 579 7.65 18.26 -16.88
CA ALA A 579 8.07 19.14 -15.79
C ALA A 579 9.24 18.55 -15.01
N HIS A 580 9.90 19.40 -14.25
CA HIS A 580 10.94 19.05 -13.31
C HIS A 580 10.85 19.96 -12.09
N GLY A 581 11.42 19.55 -10.98
CA GLY A 581 11.37 20.36 -9.78
C GLY A 581 12.06 19.70 -8.59
N LEU A 582 11.92 20.34 -7.45
CA LEU A 582 12.45 19.90 -6.17
C LEU A 582 11.30 19.71 -5.18
N VAL A 583 11.35 18.61 -4.45
CA VAL A 583 10.57 18.40 -3.23
C VAL A 583 11.53 18.09 -2.09
N GLY A 584 11.15 18.51 -0.87
CA GLY A 584 12.03 18.37 0.25
C GLY A 584 11.29 18.25 1.58
N ARG A 585 12.08 17.96 2.59
CA ARG A 585 11.65 18.01 3.99
C ARG A 585 12.76 18.50 4.89
N ALA A 586 12.38 19.16 5.98
CA ALA A 586 13.26 19.50 7.08
C ALA A 586 12.56 19.12 8.39
N ARG A 587 13.29 18.55 9.34
CA ARG A 587 12.76 18.08 10.62
C ARG A 587 13.75 18.33 11.74
N VAL A 588 13.22 18.76 12.87
CA VAL A 588 13.89 18.83 14.16
C VAL A 588 13.26 17.81 15.10
N GLU A 589 14.05 17.01 15.76
CA GLU A 589 13.62 15.97 16.67
C GLU A 589 14.34 16.11 18.01
N ALA A 590 13.58 16.13 19.10
CA ALA A 590 14.10 16.17 20.46
C ALA A 590 13.67 14.93 21.24
N ARG A 591 14.63 14.32 21.93
CA ARG A 591 14.43 13.16 22.83
C ARG A 591 14.93 13.48 24.23
N PRO A 592 14.14 14.20 25.05
CA PRO A 592 14.50 14.49 26.42
C PRO A 592 14.70 13.23 27.28
N SER A 593 14.03 12.15 26.94
CA SER A 593 14.18 10.84 27.57
C SER A 593 13.89 9.70 26.57
N SER A 594 14.17 8.46 26.93
CA SER A 594 13.83 7.26 26.15
C SER A 594 12.31 7.04 25.96
N ARG A 595 11.48 7.78 26.67
CA ARG A 595 10.01 7.66 26.65
C ARG A 595 9.31 8.84 25.99
N VAL A 596 10.05 9.88 25.65
CA VAL A 596 9.49 11.13 25.10
C VAL A 596 10.25 11.47 23.83
N LEU A 597 9.53 11.51 22.72
CA LEU A 597 9.96 12.02 21.44
C LEU A 597 9.06 13.20 21.05
N VAL A 598 9.65 14.35 20.73
CA VAL A 598 8.94 15.52 20.16
C VAL A 598 9.62 15.87 18.83
N TYR A 599 8.83 16.22 17.85
CA TYR A 599 9.39 16.64 16.56
C TYR A 599 8.55 17.75 15.91
N GLY A 600 9.21 18.54 15.10
CA GLY A 600 8.61 19.49 14.16
C GLY A 600 9.11 19.21 12.76
N GLN A 601 8.25 19.25 11.76
CA GLN A 601 8.58 18.93 10.38
C GLN A 601 7.89 19.88 9.41
N VAL A 602 8.62 20.27 8.35
CA VAL A 602 8.06 20.86 7.14
C VAL A 602 8.38 19.92 5.98
N SER A 603 7.38 19.63 5.14
CA SER A 603 7.56 18.76 3.97
C SER A 603 6.62 19.18 2.85
N ASN A 604 6.98 18.85 1.61
CA ASN A 604 6.12 19.04 0.47
C ASN A 604 6.04 17.79 -0.42
N GLY A 605 4.97 17.75 -1.22
CA GLY A 605 4.72 16.73 -2.21
C GLY A 605 4.05 17.35 -3.43
N PHE A 606 4.00 16.60 -4.52
CA PHE A 606 3.37 17.04 -5.76
C PHE A 606 2.71 15.86 -6.49
N ARG A 607 1.78 16.18 -7.41
CA ARG A 607 1.28 15.24 -8.42
C ARG A 607 1.56 15.79 -9.82
N PRO A 608 1.91 14.93 -10.78
CA PRO A 608 2.12 15.36 -12.15
C PRO A 608 0.88 16.00 -12.76
N GLY A 609 1.08 17.01 -13.58
CA GLY A 609 0.08 17.51 -14.51
C GLY A 609 -0.19 16.51 -15.64
N GLY A 610 -1.12 16.85 -16.48
CA GLY A 610 -1.52 15.97 -17.59
C GLY A 610 -2.37 16.66 -18.62
N SER A 611 -3.03 15.84 -19.43
CA SER A 611 -3.82 16.32 -20.55
C SER A 611 -5.21 15.68 -20.56
N ASN A 612 -6.20 16.50 -20.83
CA ASN A 612 -7.57 16.09 -21.08
C ASN A 612 -7.72 15.81 -22.59
N VAL A 613 -7.51 14.58 -23.01
CA VAL A 613 -7.72 14.19 -24.41
C VAL A 613 -9.19 13.88 -24.68
N VAL A 614 -10.05 14.80 -24.27
CA VAL A 614 -11.50 14.75 -24.44
C VAL A 614 -11.85 15.47 -25.75
N PRO A 615 -12.47 14.81 -26.72
CA PRO A 615 -12.86 15.42 -27.97
C PRO A 615 -13.86 16.57 -27.76
N GLY A 616 -13.67 17.70 -28.46
CA GLY A 616 -14.56 18.85 -28.36
C GLY A 616 -14.28 19.76 -27.16
N LEU A 617 -13.34 19.42 -26.28
CA LEU A 617 -12.95 20.30 -25.18
C LEU A 617 -12.18 21.52 -25.68
N PRO A 618 -12.47 22.77 -25.21
CA PRO A 618 -11.70 23.95 -25.54
C PRO A 618 -10.21 23.78 -25.29
N GLN A 619 -9.36 24.33 -26.16
CA GLN A 619 -7.89 24.24 -26.09
C GLN A 619 -7.35 24.69 -24.72
N ALA A 620 -7.97 25.70 -24.10
CA ALA A 620 -7.59 26.19 -22.77
C ALA A 620 -7.77 25.17 -21.64
N LEU A 621 -8.63 24.16 -21.83
CA LEU A 621 -8.91 23.10 -20.87
C LEU A 621 -8.23 21.78 -21.24
N ALA A 622 -7.49 21.75 -22.35
CA ALA A 622 -6.86 20.53 -22.85
C ALA A 622 -5.69 20.06 -22.00
N SER A 623 -5.13 20.89 -21.13
CA SER A 623 -4.06 20.51 -20.18
C SER A 623 -4.35 21.03 -18.79
N TYR A 624 -3.77 20.38 -17.80
CA TYR A 624 -3.76 20.82 -16.41
C TYR A 624 -2.36 20.70 -15.82
N ALA A 625 -2.01 21.61 -14.91
CA ALA A 625 -0.69 21.70 -14.31
C ALA A 625 -0.53 20.74 -13.11
N ASP A 626 0.72 20.60 -12.65
CA ASP A 626 1.03 19.95 -11.38
C ASP A 626 0.37 20.70 -10.20
N ASP A 627 -0.02 19.95 -9.17
CA ASP A 627 -0.43 20.51 -7.89
C ASP A 627 0.58 20.18 -6.80
N ARG A 628 0.59 20.99 -5.73
CA ARG A 628 1.57 20.90 -4.66
C ARG A 628 0.92 21.03 -3.30
N LEU A 629 1.34 20.20 -2.36
CA LEU A 629 0.93 20.24 -0.98
C LEU A 629 2.15 20.52 -0.10
N GLU A 630 2.11 21.61 0.65
CA GLU A 630 3.06 21.94 1.71
C GLU A 630 2.44 21.61 3.05
N SER A 631 3.20 21.01 3.97
CA SER A 631 2.73 20.57 5.29
C SER A 631 3.70 20.98 6.38
N TRP A 632 3.17 21.62 7.43
CA TRP A 632 3.82 21.89 8.70
C TRP A 632 3.19 20.96 9.75
N GLU A 633 4.04 20.27 10.48
CA GLU A 633 3.61 19.26 11.44
C GLU A 633 4.42 19.37 12.73
N VAL A 634 3.73 19.27 13.86
CA VAL A 634 4.32 19.10 15.18
C VAL A 634 3.73 17.85 15.81
N GLY A 635 4.58 16.98 16.33
CA GLY A 635 4.14 15.73 16.92
C GLY A 635 4.90 15.38 18.19
N THR A 636 4.25 14.61 19.05
CA THR A 636 4.86 14.00 20.22
C THR A 636 4.49 12.54 20.31
N ARG A 637 5.44 11.75 20.79
CA ARG A 637 5.26 10.33 21.07
C ARG A 637 5.71 10.04 22.47
N LEU A 638 4.81 9.49 23.26
CA LEU A 638 5.01 9.17 24.65
C LEU A 638 4.86 7.66 24.86
N SER A 639 5.66 7.08 25.73
CA SER A 639 5.54 5.66 26.09
C SER A 639 5.72 5.44 27.58
N GLY A 640 4.98 4.49 28.12
CA GLY A 640 5.04 4.10 29.54
C GLY A 640 6.24 3.22 29.88
N PRO A 641 6.42 2.88 31.16
CA PRO A 641 7.39 1.90 31.59
C PRO A 641 7.18 0.56 30.85
N ALA A 642 8.27 -0.07 30.44
CA ALA A 642 8.25 -1.32 29.65
C ALA A 642 7.27 -1.24 28.44
N ARG A 643 7.01 -0.03 27.94
CA ARG A 643 6.08 0.23 26.82
C ARG A 643 4.65 -0.31 27.06
N SER A 644 4.20 -0.36 28.32
CA SER A 644 2.87 -0.82 28.69
C SER A 644 1.74 0.04 28.12
N TRP A 645 2.03 1.28 27.71
CA TRP A 645 1.15 2.16 26.95
C TRP A 645 1.96 3.07 26.03
N HIS A 646 1.30 3.57 25.00
CA HIS A 646 1.84 4.63 24.13
C HIS A 646 0.76 5.65 23.80
N LEU A 647 1.19 6.87 23.52
CA LEU A 647 0.35 7.99 23.10
C LEU A 647 1.11 8.79 22.04
N ASP A 648 0.56 8.85 20.85
CA ASP A 648 1.06 9.65 19.72
C ASP A 648 0.05 10.77 19.45
N LEU A 649 0.49 12.00 19.45
CA LEU A 649 -0.30 13.20 19.15
C LEU A 649 0.40 13.97 18.03
N ASN A 650 -0.35 14.37 17.01
CA ASN A 650 0.14 15.19 15.91
C ASN A 650 -0.85 16.30 15.60
N GLY A 651 -0.33 17.52 15.40
CA GLY A 651 -1.04 18.64 14.81
C GLY A 651 -0.45 19.00 13.47
N PHE A 652 -1.26 19.32 12.47
CA PHE A 652 -0.78 19.66 11.13
C PHE A 652 -1.55 20.84 10.53
N HIS A 653 -0.82 21.61 9.73
CA HIS A 653 -1.33 22.65 8.83
C HIS A 653 -0.82 22.37 7.42
N GLN A 654 -1.72 22.39 6.44
CA GLN A 654 -1.37 22.11 5.04
C GLN A 654 -1.94 23.20 4.12
N ARG A 655 -1.14 23.58 3.13
CA ARG A 655 -1.54 24.44 2.03
C ARG A 655 -1.44 23.65 0.73
N TRP A 656 -2.58 23.46 0.07
CA TRP A 656 -2.65 22.76 -1.19
C TRP A 656 -2.89 23.73 -2.32
N SER A 657 -1.90 23.96 -3.15
CA SER A 657 -1.90 24.94 -4.24
C SER A 657 -2.19 24.23 -5.57
N ASN A 658 -2.90 24.93 -6.45
CA ASN A 658 -3.15 24.48 -7.81
C ASN A 658 -3.91 23.15 -7.90
N MET A 659 -4.80 22.89 -6.93
CA MET A 659 -5.47 21.61 -6.72
C MET A 659 -6.13 21.09 -7.99
N GLN A 660 -5.80 19.84 -8.41
CA GLN A 660 -6.45 19.16 -9.52
C GLN A 660 -7.83 18.67 -9.08
N TYR A 661 -8.87 18.99 -9.85
CA TYR A 661 -10.24 18.65 -9.53
C TYR A 661 -11.01 18.22 -10.78
N ALA A 662 -12.05 17.37 -10.60
CA ALA A 662 -12.95 16.98 -11.68
C ALA A 662 -13.94 18.11 -11.97
N ALA A 663 -14.02 18.47 -13.23
CA ALA A 663 -15.01 19.36 -13.76
C ALA A 663 -15.81 18.63 -14.84
N VAL A 664 -16.98 19.16 -15.19
CA VAL A 664 -17.83 18.63 -16.25
C VAL A 664 -18.03 19.72 -17.27
N SER A 665 -18.06 19.37 -18.56
CA SER A 665 -18.38 20.30 -19.64
C SER A 665 -19.75 20.97 -19.41
N ALA A 666 -19.91 22.19 -19.95
CA ALA A 666 -21.15 22.98 -19.74
C ALA A 666 -22.42 22.24 -20.16
N ASP A 667 -22.34 21.33 -21.14
CA ASP A 667 -23.40 20.47 -21.60
C ASP A 667 -23.59 19.17 -20.79
N GLY A 668 -22.75 18.97 -19.75
CA GLY A 668 -22.78 17.76 -18.91
C GLY A 668 -22.22 16.48 -19.57
N SER A 669 -21.73 16.56 -20.80
CA SER A 669 -21.37 15.37 -21.61
C SER A 669 -20.05 14.72 -21.17
N TYR A 670 -19.07 15.51 -20.69
CA TYR A 670 -17.71 15.02 -20.43
C TYR A 670 -17.15 15.53 -19.12
N ALA A 671 -16.61 14.62 -18.33
CA ALA A 671 -15.77 14.97 -17.19
C ALA A 671 -14.31 15.16 -17.63
N PHE A 672 -13.63 16.14 -17.05
CA PHE A 672 -12.24 16.46 -17.30
C PHE A 672 -11.58 16.97 -16.02
N ILE A 673 -10.24 17.12 -16.02
CA ILE A 673 -9.50 17.61 -14.87
C ILE A 673 -9.08 19.06 -15.13
N THR A 674 -9.23 19.91 -14.11
CA THR A 674 -8.75 21.29 -14.14
C THR A 674 -8.10 21.65 -12.81
N ASN A 675 -7.30 22.72 -12.79
CA ASN A 675 -6.75 23.26 -11.56
C ASN A 675 -7.71 24.28 -10.96
N ILE A 676 -8.08 24.13 -9.69
CA ILE A 676 -9.13 24.92 -9.03
C ILE A 676 -8.61 25.78 -7.86
N GLY A 677 -7.40 26.27 -7.92
CA GLY A 677 -6.90 27.19 -6.90
C GLY A 677 -6.33 26.51 -5.66
N THR A 678 -6.56 27.09 -4.48
CA THR A 678 -5.88 26.70 -3.23
C THR A 678 -6.86 26.21 -2.19
N ALA A 679 -6.51 25.13 -1.48
CA ALA A 679 -7.19 24.68 -0.28
C ALA A 679 -6.26 24.75 0.94
N ARG A 680 -6.84 24.96 2.11
CA ARG A 680 -6.19 24.92 3.42
C ARG A 680 -6.75 23.75 4.22
N ILE A 681 -5.86 22.99 4.84
CA ILE A 681 -6.24 21.82 5.63
C ILE A 681 -5.55 21.93 7.00
N ASN A 682 -6.35 21.93 8.07
CA ASN A 682 -5.87 21.90 9.45
C ASN A 682 -6.38 20.64 10.12
N GLY A 683 -5.62 20.09 11.06
CA GLY A 683 -6.11 18.95 11.79
C GLY A 683 -5.19 18.46 12.89
N ALA A 684 -5.71 17.48 13.61
CA ALA A 684 -4.98 16.78 14.65
C ALA A 684 -5.25 15.28 14.57
N GLU A 685 -4.26 14.48 14.95
CA GLU A 685 -4.32 13.02 14.95
C GLU A 685 -3.88 12.49 16.30
N LEU A 686 -4.58 11.46 16.77
CA LEU A 686 -4.34 10.75 18.02
C LEU A 686 -4.18 9.27 17.73
N SER A 687 -3.18 8.63 18.33
CA SER A 687 -3.08 7.17 18.44
C SER A 687 -2.62 6.80 19.83
N ALA A 688 -3.41 5.99 20.53
CA ALA A 688 -3.10 5.51 21.87
C ALA A 688 -3.30 4.01 21.97
N GLY A 689 -2.47 3.36 22.76
CA GLY A 689 -2.61 1.94 23.07
C GLY A 689 -2.17 1.64 24.50
N VAL A 690 -2.84 0.71 25.15
CA VAL A 690 -2.54 0.28 26.52
C VAL A 690 -2.72 -1.23 26.66
N ALA A 691 -1.74 -1.88 27.28
CA ALA A 691 -1.84 -3.25 27.78
C ALA A 691 -2.23 -3.22 29.26
N LEU A 692 -3.39 -3.82 29.57
CA LEU A 692 -3.97 -3.87 30.89
C LEU A 692 -3.75 -5.26 31.52
N ARG A 693 -3.98 -5.38 32.83
CA ARG A 693 -3.91 -6.66 33.54
C ARG A 693 -4.99 -7.62 33.04
N GLY A 694 -4.74 -8.94 33.16
CA GLY A 694 -5.71 -9.98 32.76
C GLY A 694 -5.83 -10.19 31.25
N GLY A 695 -4.80 -9.83 30.47
CA GLY A 695 -4.73 -10.05 29.03
C GLY A 695 -5.53 -9.03 28.19
N TRP A 696 -6.02 -7.94 28.79
CA TRP A 696 -6.74 -6.91 28.06
C TRP A 696 -5.79 -5.98 27.32
N ARG A 697 -6.18 -5.59 26.11
CA ARG A 697 -5.53 -4.54 25.31
C ARG A 697 -6.60 -3.58 24.79
N ALA A 698 -6.31 -2.29 24.83
CA ALA A 698 -7.16 -1.26 24.24
C ALA A 698 -6.33 -0.40 23.29
N LYS A 699 -6.91 -0.06 22.12
CA LYS A 699 -6.35 0.89 21.16
C LYS A 699 -7.39 1.94 20.84
N LEU A 700 -6.95 3.18 20.72
CA LEU A 700 -7.77 4.32 20.31
C LEU A 700 -7.03 5.05 19.20
N GLN A 701 -7.70 5.33 18.12
CA GLN A 701 -7.21 6.20 17.05
C GLN A 701 -8.27 7.22 16.69
N GLY A 702 -7.84 8.44 16.35
CA GLY A 702 -8.75 9.51 15.98
C GLY A 702 -8.07 10.55 15.11
N THR A 703 -8.86 11.21 14.29
CA THR A 703 -8.43 12.36 13.47
C THR A 703 -9.54 13.40 13.45
N VAL A 704 -9.11 14.66 13.51
CA VAL A 704 -9.96 15.84 13.27
C VAL A 704 -9.37 16.58 12.09
N THR A 705 -10.19 16.95 11.11
CA THR A 705 -9.75 17.57 9.86
C THR A 705 -10.70 18.67 9.42
N ASP A 706 -10.18 19.88 9.25
CA ASP A 706 -10.88 21.02 8.63
C ASP A 706 -10.18 21.37 7.30
N ALA A 707 -10.77 20.93 6.19
CA ALA A 707 -10.26 21.13 4.84
C ALA A 707 -11.21 22.06 4.07
N ARG A 708 -10.72 23.23 3.64
CA ARG A 708 -11.54 24.27 3.00
C ARG A 708 -10.87 24.89 1.80
N LEU A 709 -11.67 25.31 0.82
CA LEU A 709 -11.22 26.19 -0.24
C LEU A 709 -10.83 27.57 0.33
N VAL A 710 -9.75 28.16 -0.17
CA VAL A 710 -9.29 29.50 0.23
C VAL A 710 -9.88 30.59 -0.67
N GLN A 711 -10.23 30.25 -1.90
CA GLN A 711 -10.78 31.16 -2.91
C GLN A 711 -11.91 30.48 -3.69
N ASP A 712 -12.76 31.28 -4.30
CA ASP A 712 -13.81 30.77 -5.19
C ASP A 712 -13.19 30.06 -6.39
N GLN A 713 -13.82 29.00 -6.84
CA GLN A 713 -13.45 28.31 -8.08
C GLN A 713 -13.96 29.14 -9.25
N VAL A 714 -13.02 29.74 -9.97
CA VAL A 714 -13.35 30.47 -11.20
C VAL A 714 -12.94 29.61 -12.37
N SER A 715 -13.90 28.91 -12.98
CA SER A 715 -13.72 28.24 -14.26
C SER A 715 -14.84 28.69 -15.18
N GLY A 716 -14.53 29.56 -16.13
CA GLY A 716 -15.52 30.09 -17.10
C GLY A 716 -16.10 29.07 -18.05
N ALA A 717 -15.75 27.78 -17.93
CA ALA A 717 -16.19 26.69 -18.81
C ALA A 717 -16.59 25.41 -18.06
N ALA A 718 -16.58 25.41 -16.72
CA ALA A 718 -16.83 24.22 -15.93
C ALA A 718 -17.60 24.57 -14.63
N THR A 719 -18.65 23.84 -14.40
CA THR A 719 -19.45 23.92 -13.18
C THR A 719 -18.78 23.13 -12.05
N THR A 720 -17.87 23.75 -11.33
CA THR A 720 -17.27 23.16 -10.12
C THR A 720 -17.80 23.83 -8.84
N ASP A 721 -18.35 25.02 -8.95
CA ASP A 721 -19.15 25.81 -7.99
C ASP A 721 -18.73 25.83 -6.52
N GLY A 722 -17.47 25.51 -6.21
CA GLY A 722 -16.92 25.64 -4.86
C GLY A 722 -16.61 27.10 -4.52
N ARG A 723 -16.97 27.54 -3.32
CA ARG A 723 -16.73 28.92 -2.83
C ARG A 723 -15.69 28.96 -1.73
N ALA A 724 -15.05 30.12 -1.58
CA ALA A 724 -14.11 30.36 -0.48
C ALA A 724 -14.75 30.03 0.87
N GLY A 725 -14.00 29.34 1.73
CA GLY A 725 -14.47 28.90 3.04
C GLY A 725 -15.31 27.62 3.01
N GLU A 726 -15.68 27.09 1.84
CA GLU A 726 -16.46 25.86 1.76
C GLU A 726 -15.59 24.62 2.02
N ALA A 727 -16.17 23.65 2.78
CA ALA A 727 -15.48 22.38 3.06
C ALA A 727 -15.29 21.54 1.79
N LEU A 728 -14.14 20.91 1.67
CA LEU A 728 -13.85 20.00 0.57
C LEU A 728 -14.77 18.77 0.61
N PRO A 729 -15.28 18.28 -0.54
CA PRO A 729 -16.05 17.05 -0.63
C PRO A 729 -15.28 15.83 -0.13
N TYR A 730 -16.02 14.82 0.35
CA TYR A 730 -15.51 13.55 0.89
C TYR A 730 -14.63 13.67 2.14
N VAL A 731 -14.53 14.83 2.76
CA VAL A 731 -13.75 15.05 3.97
C VAL A 731 -14.66 15.01 5.18
N ALA A 732 -14.55 13.94 5.97
CA ALA A 732 -15.20 13.87 7.28
C ALA A 732 -14.44 14.78 8.27
N PRO A 733 -15.15 15.64 9.04
CA PRO A 733 -14.48 16.53 10.00
C PRO A 733 -13.80 15.79 11.14
N TRP A 734 -14.22 14.56 11.44
CA TRP A 734 -13.56 13.68 12.39
C TRP A 734 -13.90 12.22 12.09
N ALA A 735 -12.94 11.36 12.43
CA ALA A 735 -13.09 9.92 12.39
C ALA A 735 -12.36 9.29 13.58
N ALA A 736 -12.87 8.18 14.09
CA ALA A 736 -12.27 7.50 15.22
C ALA A 736 -12.45 5.98 15.12
N SER A 737 -11.52 5.24 15.71
CA SER A 737 -11.67 3.81 15.95
C SER A 737 -11.24 3.45 17.38
N VAL A 738 -11.95 2.50 17.98
CA VAL A 738 -11.65 1.93 19.28
C VAL A 738 -11.62 0.42 19.14
N GLU A 739 -10.53 -0.20 19.58
CA GLU A 739 -10.40 -1.65 19.69
C GLU A 739 -10.23 -2.03 21.16
N LEU A 740 -11.01 -3.00 21.62
CA LEU A 740 -10.85 -3.65 22.91
C LEU A 740 -10.72 -5.14 22.69
N ARG A 741 -9.59 -5.72 23.08
CA ARG A 741 -9.30 -7.15 22.88
C ARG A 741 -8.84 -7.79 24.19
N ARG A 742 -9.19 -9.04 24.39
CA ARG A 742 -8.72 -9.84 25.52
C ARG A 742 -8.22 -11.20 25.04
N GLU A 743 -7.13 -11.63 25.66
CA GLU A 743 -6.62 -12.98 25.57
C GLU A 743 -6.63 -13.63 26.96
N TRP A 744 -7.03 -14.89 27.04
CA TRP A 744 -7.10 -15.63 28.31
C TRP A 744 -6.77 -17.11 28.13
N ALA A 745 -6.24 -17.75 29.17
CA ALA A 745 -6.07 -19.18 29.24
C ALA A 745 -7.40 -19.85 29.66
N LEU A 746 -7.73 -20.97 29.00
CA LEU A 746 -8.88 -21.80 29.32
C LEU A 746 -8.37 -23.09 29.98
N GLY A 747 -8.38 -23.12 31.34
CA GLY A 747 -7.93 -24.27 32.13
C GLY A 747 -6.46 -24.24 32.54
N GLN A 748 -6.13 -25.04 33.57
CA GLN A 748 -4.77 -25.31 34.02
C GLN A 748 -4.24 -26.53 33.25
N SER A 749 -3.39 -26.36 32.25
CA SER A 749 -2.70 -27.50 31.62
C SER A 749 -1.19 -27.36 31.86
N GLN A 750 -0.65 -28.39 32.52
CA GLN A 750 0.79 -28.60 32.70
C GLN A 750 1.38 -29.56 31.63
N GLY A 751 0.73 -29.72 30.47
CA GLY A 751 1.18 -30.62 29.42
C GLY A 751 1.91 -29.93 28.27
N ALA A 752 2.81 -30.67 27.61
CA ALA A 752 3.60 -30.23 26.45
C ALA A 752 2.76 -29.77 25.23
N ASP A 753 1.45 -30.10 25.18
CA ASP A 753 0.56 -29.81 24.06
C ASP A 753 -0.15 -28.43 24.12
N GLY A 754 0.28 -27.54 25.01
CA GLY A 754 -0.28 -26.20 25.16
C GLY A 754 -1.77 -26.23 25.56
N GLY A 755 -2.16 -25.52 26.63
CA GLY A 755 -3.56 -25.44 27.06
C GLY A 755 -4.44 -24.72 26.05
N TRP A 756 -5.75 -24.84 26.21
CA TRP A 756 -6.71 -24.05 25.48
C TRP A 756 -6.53 -22.55 25.77
N ARG A 757 -6.55 -21.74 24.75
CA ARG A 757 -6.53 -20.28 24.85
C ARG A 757 -7.79 -19.72 24.19
N GLY A 758 -8.35 -18.69 24.79
CA GLY A 758 -9.41 -17.89 24.20
C GLY A 758 -8.88 -16.53 23.84
N ASP A 759 -9.37 -15.96 22.78
CA ASP A 759 -9.21 -14.55 22.43
C ASP A 759 -10.52 -13.98 21.89
N GLY A 760 -10.77 -12.70 22.14
CA GLY A 760 -11.95 -12.04 21.64
C GLY A 760 -11.76 -10.54 21.59
N GLY A 761 -12.44 -9.89 20.67
CA GLY A 761 -12.33 -8.46 20.41
C GLY A 761 -13.64 -7.78 20.09
N LEU A 762 -13.70 -6.50 20.42
CA LEU A 762 -14.73 -5.56 19.99
C LEU A 762 -14.04 -4.40 19.29
N PHE A 763 -14.49 -4.09 18.09
CA PHE A 763 -13.98 -2.99 17.30
C PHE A 763 -15.12 -2.04 16.93
N LEU A 764 -14.94 -0.75 17.26
CA LEU A 764 -15.85 0.33 16.91
C LEU A 764 -15.14 1.26 15.95
N HIS A 765 -15.76 1.56 14.82
CA HIS A 765 -15.33 2.60 13.89
C HIS A 765 -16.43 3.61 13.67
N TYR A 766 -16.08 4.90 13.68
CA TYR A 766 -16.97 5.99 13.34
C TYR A 766 -16.33 6.93 12.33
N ALA A 767 -17.08 7.29 11.29
CA ALA A 767 -16.73 8.36 10.35
C ALA A 767 -17.79 9.47 10.44
N GLY A 768 -17.34 10.70 10.66
CA GLY A 768 -18.21 11.88 10.71
C GLY A 768 -18.88 12.14 9.36
N ARG A 769 -19.90 13.02 9.36
CA ARG A 769 -20.63 13.36 8.15
C ARG A 769 -19.75 14.17 7.18
N ALA A 770 -19.65 13.71 5.94
CA ALA A 770 -19.05 14.41 4.81
C ALA A 770 -20.11 14.67 3.73
N TRP A 771 -19.72 15.33 2.65
CA TRP A 771 -20.59 15.63 1.51
C TRP A 771 -19.92 15.17 0.21
N SER A 772 -20.72 14.67 -0.75
CA SER A 772 -20.23 14.19 -2.06
C SER A 772 -19.79 15.33 -2.98
N ALA A 773 -20.32 16.54 -2.82
CA ALA A 773 -20.08 17.69 -3.70
C ALA A 773 -20.11 19.00 -2.91
N PHE A 774 -19.69 20.10 -3.52
CA PHE A 774 -19.88 21.47 -3.04
C PHE A 774 -21.36 21.86 -3.07
N ARG A 775 -21.71 22.95 -2.35
CA ARG A 775 -23.12 23.38 -2.24
C ARG A 775 -23.72 23.89 -3.54
N GLY A 776 -22.89 24.52 -4.37
CA GLY A 776 -23.30 25.10 -5.64
C GLY A 776 -23.28 24.11 -6.80
N SER A 777 -22.90 22.83 -6.58
CA SER A 777 -22.78 21.87 -7.68
C SER A 777 -24.14 21.63 -8.35
N THR A 778 -24.18 21.85 -9.66
CA THR A 778 -25.36 21.63 -10.51
C THR A 778 -25.29 20.30 -11.26
N VAL A 779 -24.16 19.60 -11.15
CA VAL A 779 -23.83 18.40 -11.93
C VAL A 779 -23.85 17.13 -11.10
N ILE A 780 -23.52 17.23 -9.81
CA ILE A 780 -23.46 16.11 -8.87
C ILE A 780 -24.34 16.46 -7.67
N ASP A 781 -25.29 15.60 -7.36
CA ASP A 781 -26.12 15.77 -6.17
C ASP A 781 -25.27 15.77 -4.89
N ARG A 782 -25.47 16.78 -4.06
CA ARG A 782 -24.80 16.93 -2.78
C ARG A 782 -25.43 16.02 -1.74
N LEU A 783 -24.96 14.78 -1.67
CA LEU A 783 -25.43 13.77 -0.73
C LEU A 783 -24.58 13.72 0.54
N ALA A 784 -25.23 13.46 1.68
CA ALA A 784 -24.52 13.21 2.92
C ALA A 784 -23.89 11.82 2.92
N LEU A 785 -22.60 11.77 3.24
CA LEU A 785 -21.78 10.56 3.38
C LEU A 785 -21.34 10.41 4.84
N GLY A 786 -21.02 9.20 5.29
CA GLY A 786 -20.60 8.95 6.66
C GLY A 786 -21.69 9.24 7.69
N GLY A 787 -21.30 9.67 8.88
CA GLY A 787 -22.21 9.95 10.01
C GLY A 787 -22.79 8.69 10.63
N PHE A 788 -22.06 7.56 10.57
CA PHE A 788 -22.48 6.28 11.13
C PHE A 788 -21.34 5.58 11.86
N ALA A 789 -21.72 4.70 12.79
CA ALA A 789 -20.81 3.80 13.47
C ALA A 789 -20.91 2.39 12.89
N ALA A 790 -19.77 1.70 12.78
CA ALA A 790 -19.70 0.27 12.54
C ALA A 790 -19.12 -0.42 13.77
N ILE A 791 -19.76 -1.50 14.21
CA ILE A 791 -19.32 -2.31 15.34
C ILE A 791 -19.05 -3.73 14.82
N ASP A 792 -17.83 -4.21 15.02
CA ASP A 792 -17.43 -5.56 14.69
C ASP A 792 -17.04 -6.29 15.99
N ALA A 793 -17.26 -7.60 16.06
CA ALA A 793 -16.90 -8.44 17.19
C ALA A 793 -16.37 -9.80 16.72
N ASP A 794 -15.41 -10.35 17.45
CA ASP A 794 -14.88 -11.68 17.23
C ASP A 794 -14.63 -12.44 18.54
N LEU A 795 -14.70 -13.76 18.46
CA LEU A 795 -14.36 -14.67 19.54
C LEU A 795 -13.70 -15.92 18.94
N ALA A 796 -12.60 -16.37 19.53
CA ALA A 796 -11.95 -17.57 19.08
C ALA A 796 -11.38 -18.41 20.23
N ILE A 797 -11.21 -19.70 19.96
CA ILE A 797 -10.48 -20.63 20.82
C ILE A 797 -9.36 -21.28 20.02
N ALA A 798 -8.23 -21.47 20.67
CA ALA A 798 -7.04 -22.06 20.05
C ALA A 798 -6.45 -23.17 20.93
N ARG A 799 -5.95 -24.23 20.28
CA ARG A 799 -5.17 -25.29 20.91
C ARG A 799 -4.17 -25.86 19.93
N GLY A 800 -2.89 -25.86 20.30
CA GLY A 800 -1.82 -26.29 19.40
C GLY A 800 -1.85 -25.50 18.10
N PRO A 801 -1.84 -26.18 16.94
CA PRO A 801 -1.84 -25.50 15.64
C PRO A 801 -3.23 -24.99 15.19
N TRP A 802 -4.30 -25.27 15.92
CA TRP A 802 -5.68 -25.01 15.52
C TRP A 802 -6.26 -23.80 16.25
N ARG A 803 -6.93 -22.93 15.50
CA ARG A 803 -7.75 -21.82 16.03
C ARG A 803 -9.09 -21.81 15.30
N LEU A 804 -10.18 -21.94 16.06
CA LEU A 804 -11.55 -21.84 15.57
C LEU A 804 -12.18 -20.57 16.12
N GLY A 805 -12.81 -19.77 15.24
CA GLY A 805 -13.41 -18.51 15.62
C GLY A 805 -14.77 -18.27 15.00
N VAL A 806 -15.50 -17.35 15.62
CA VAL A 806 -16.72 -16.74 15.11
C VAL A 806 -16.52 -15.23 15.06
N PHE A 807 -17.12 -14.57 14.08
CA PHE A 807 -17.09 -13.12 14.00
C PHE A 807 -18.41 -12.54 13.48
N VAL A 808 -18.63 -11.28 13.80
CA VAL A 808 -19.73 -10.48 13.26
C VAL A 808 -19.16 -9.15 12.82
N GLN A 809 -19.36 -8.79 11.56
CA GLN A 809 -19.09 -7.45 11.03
C GLN A 809 -20.38 -6.67 10.92
N ASN A 810 -20.30 -5.36 11.20
CA ASN A 810 -21.46 -4.46 11.21
C ASN A 810 -22.62 -5.00 12.07
N LEU A 811 -22.33 -5.26 13.34
CA LEU A 811 -23.28 -5.85 14.32
C LEU A 811 -24.62 -5.09 14.38
N ALA A 812 -24.56 -3.76 14.31
CA ALA A 812 -25.73 -2.89 14.32
C ALA A 812 -26.53 -2.90 13.00
N ASN A 813 -26.01 -3.56 11.93
CA ASN A 813 -26.57 -3.56 10.58
C ASN A 813 -26.80 -2.15 10.00
N GLY A 814 -25.86 -1.21 10.29
CA GLY A 814 -25.90 0.15 9.75
C GLY A 814 -25.76 0.14 8.22
N ARG A 815 -26.50 1.01 7.53
CA ARG A 815 -26.50 1.11 6.06
C ARG A 815 -26.10 2.54 5.65
N GLY A 816 -25.02 3.05 6.27
CA GLY A 816 -24.48 4.38 5.93
C GLY A 816 -23.95 4.45 4.50
N ARG A 817 -24.05 5.63 3.88
CA ARG A 817 -23.46 5.90 2.57
C ARG A 817 -21.96 6.09 2.72
N VAL A 818 -21.18 5.27 2.02
CA VAL A 818 -19.71 5.32 2.04
C VAL A 818 -19.14 6.07 0.84
N TRP A 819 -19.88 6.10 -0.27
CA TRP A 819 -19.55 6.81 -1.48
C TRP A 819 -20.81 7.23 -2.24
N ALA A 820 -20.76 8.35 -2.93
CA ALA A 820 -21.79 8.77 -3.88
C ALA A 820 -21.14 9.57 -5.00
N GLY A 821 -21.61 9.42 -6.22
CA GLY A 821 -21.11 10.14 -7.39
C GLY A 821 -22.06 9.99 -8.53
N THR A 822 -21.77 10.68 -9.65
CA THR A 822 -22.54 10.59 -10.88
C THR A 822 -21.73 9.87 -11.93
N THR A 823 -22.32 8.89 -12.58
CA THR A 823 -21.73 8.16 -13.70
C THR A 823 -22.78 8.02 -14.78
N GLY A 824 -22.40 8.40 -16.01
CA GLY A 824 -23.34 8.31 -17.14
C GLY A 824 -24.63 9.12 -16.94
N GLY A 825 -24.58 10.23 -16.19
CA GLY A 825 -25.75 11.07 -15.89
C GLY A 825 -26.69 10.52 -14.82
N SER A 826 -26.32 9.40 -14.13
CA SER A 826 -27.10 8.81 -13.05
C SER A 826 -26.35 8.92 -11.72
N ASP A 827 -27.07 9.27 -10.66
CA ASP A 827 -26.54 9.23 -9.30
C ASP A 827 -26.35 7.80 -8.84
N MET A 828 -25.15 7.54 -8.38
CA MET A 828 -24.75 6.24 -7.83
C MET A 828 -24.42 6.39 -6.34
N VAL A 829 -24.85 5.45 -5.52
CA VAL A 829 -24.56 5.43 -4.08
C VAL A 829 -24.07 4.05 -3.68
N THR A 830 -22.92 4.01 -2.99
CA THR A 830 -22.43 2.79 -2.34
C THR A 830 -22.73 2.87 -0.84
N TYR A 831 -23.32 1.81 -0.34
CA TYR A 831 -23.67 1.69 1.08
C TYR A 831 -22.70 0.77 1.82
N GLN A 832 -22.60 0.96 3.13
CA GLN A 832 -21.93 0.00 4.00
C GLN A 832 -22.59 -1.38 3.83
N ARG A 833 -21.74 -2.41 3.75
CA ARG A 833 -22.21 -3.79 3.63
C ARG A 833 -23.07 -4.17 4.83
N PRO A 834 -24.17 -4.93 4.66
CA PRO A 834 -25.00 -5.41 5.75
C PRO A 834 -24.25 -6.25 6.76
N ARG A 835 -24.85 -6.49 7.92
CA ARG A 835 -24.30 -7.39 8.93
C ARG A 835 -23.90 -8.72 8.32
N THR A 836 -22.67 -9.12 8.58
CA THR A 836 -22.11 -10.39 8.09
C THR A 836 -21.60 -11.17 9.28
N VAL A 837 -22.07 -12.40 9.43
CA VAL A 837 -21.63 -13.37 10.44
C VAL A 837 -20.76 -14.41 9.77
N GLY A 838 -19.70 -14.86 10.43
CA GLY A 838 -18.84 -15.89 9.85
C GLY A 838 -18.17 -16.79 10.87
N LEU A 839 -17.76 -17.95 10.37
CA LEU A 839 -16.91 -18.93 11.06
C LEU A 839 -15.52 -18.89 10.44
N THR A 840 -14.48 -19.05 11.25
CA THR A 840 -13.09 -19.12 10.81
C THR A 840 -12.40 -20.36 11.33
N LEU A 841 -11.55 -20.93 10.51
CA LEU A 841 -10.62 -21.98 10.87
C LEU A 841 -9.22 -21.55 10.44
N HIS A 842 -8.30 -21.48 11.40
CA HIS A 842 -6.88 -21.29 11.14
C HIS A 842 -6.10 -22.50 11.64
N SER A 843 -5.11 -22.92 10.87
CA SER A 843 -4.17 -23.98 11.27
C SER A 843 -2.78 -23.62 10.80
N GLU A 844 -1.78 -23.75 11.69
CA GLU A 844 -0.37 -23.56 11.35
C GLU A 844 0.45 -24.74 11.87
N LEU A 845 1.05 -25.49 10.97
CA LEU A 845 1.98 -26.59 11.23
C LEU A 845 3.41 -26.09 10.96
N ARG A 846 4.29 -26.28 11.94
CA ARG A 846 5.71 -25.89 11.88
C ARG A 846 6.61 -27.11 11.91
#